data_0ddf501f794f09f980bd80393d28aa8e
#
_entry.id   0ddf501f794f09f980bd80393d28aa8e
#
_cell.length_a   1.000
_cell.length_b   1.000
_cell.length_c   1.000
_cell.angle_alpha   90.00
_cell.angle_beta   90.00
_cell.angle_gamma   90.00
#
_symmetry.space_group_name_H-M   'P 1'
#
loop_
_entity.id
_entity.type
_entity.pdbx_description
1 polymer ?
#
loop_
_entity_poly.entity_id
_entity_poly.type
_entity_poly.pdbx_seq_one_letter_code
_entity_poly.pdbx_strand_id
1 'polypeptide(L)'
;FTNRAISYRQDKNYDHFNVALSVAVQKMARSDRGSSGVIFTLDTESGFKDLVLINSSWGLGEFVVKGMVTPDEFKVFKPTLKKGFKSIISKRMGSKEKKLVYAHGGVEPTTEQGVDPVDRHRFTLDDGQILKLAKWAVIIEEHYQRPMDIEWAYDGFMQELFVVQARPETVQARKTGKVLEEFVMEQTGKIIAKGAAVGAKIGQGKARYIKDASQLSDFQKGEVLVTEITDPDWEPIMKIASAIVTNAGGRTSHAAIVSRELGIPAVVGTGNATEAISGGMEVTVSCAEGEVGKVYEGLLKFRVDRTDLTNFQPPKTDIKMIAADPELAFNYSFLPHRGVGLARVEFVISNFIKIHPNALIDYEKLTDMGVKQQIDELTAGYKDKVQYYLDKFAYGVGQLAAAFYPYDVLLRFSDFKSNEYAGLIGGKLYEPIEENPMMGWRGASRYYDPSFEKAFSLEVAAVKKVREEMGLWNLSVMVPFCRTPEEGKKVVEIINRHGLTNRITPEARKNKKNGEPIEGLEIWVMAEIPSNILQVDEFAEIFDGFSIGSNDLTQLTLGLDRDSKLIAHIGNERNKAVQKLIGILIPAAHAKGLKVGICGQGPSDFPDFGEFLVGLGIDSISLNPDTVLKASINIKAVEDKLGR
;
A
#
# COMPACT_ATOMS: atom_id res chain seq x y z
N PHE A 1 -35.89 25.12 -0.05
CA PHE A 1 -35.21 26.30 0.53
C PHE A 1 -34.84 26.04 2.00
N THR A 2 -33.87 25.15 2.24
CA THR A 2 -33.23 25.00 3.55
C THR A 2 -32.03 25.95 3.62
N ASN A 3 -31.58 26.33 4.83
CA ASN A 3 -30.40 27.17 5.02
C ASN A 3 -29.17 26.62 4.32
N ARG A 4 -28.96 25.29 4.36
CA ARG A 4 -27.90 24.60 3.65
C ARG A 4 -27.97 24.72 2.14
N ALA A 5 -29.16 24.54 1.55
CA ALA A 5 -29.37 24.67 0.10
C ALA A 5 -29.16 26.10 -0.40
N ILE A 6 -29.54 27.10 0.41
CA ILE A 6 -29.32 28.52 0.11
C ILE A 6 -27.80 28.84 0.14
N SER A 7 -27.09 28.46 1.23
CA SER A 7 -25.65 28.67 1.35
C SER A 7 -24.90 27.98 0.20
N TYR A 8 -25.19 26.71 -0.09
CA TYR A 8 -24.57 25.98 -1.18
C TYR A 8 -24.72 26.65 -2.55
N ARG A 9 -25.94 27.11 -2.87
CA ARG A 9 -26.19 27.83 -4.14
C ARG A 9 -25.42 29.15 -4.20
N GLN A 10 -25.33 29.87 -3.08
CA GLN A 10 -24.57 31.09 -2.97
C GLN A 10 -23.06 30.85 -3.15
N ASP A 11 -22.52 29.86 -2.48
CA ASP A 11 -21.10 29.47 -2.57
C ASP A 11 -20.71 29.04 -3.99
N LYS A 12 -21.63 28.39 -4.70
CA LYS A 12 -21.43 27.91 -6.09
C LYS A 12 -21.91 28.90 -7.16
N ASN A 13 -22.43 30.06 -6.76
CA ASN A 13 -22.96 31.09 -7.64
C ASN A 13 -24.11 30.60 -8.55
N TYR A 14 -24.99 29.77 -7.98
CA TYR A 14 -26.21 29.31 -8.66
C TYR A 14 -27.38 30.23 -8.34
N ASP A 15 -28.16 30.59 -9.39
CA ASP A 15 -29.39 31.32 -9.21
C ASP A 15 -30.42 30.47 -8.42
N HIS A 16 -30.99 31.05 -7.35
CA HIS A 16 -31.92 30.36 -6.47
C HIS A 16 -33.22 29.91 -7.15
N PHE A 17 -33.67 30.62 -8.21
CA PHE A 17 -34.94 30.38 -8.88
C PHE A 17 -34.82 29.58 -10.17
N ASN A 18 -33.59 29.46 -10.73
CA ASN A 18 -33.33 28.70 -11.96
C ASN A 18 -32.86 27.27 -11.72
N VAL A 19 -32.87 26.80 -10.46
CA VAL A 19 -32.55 25.42 -10.12
C VAL A 19 -33.83 24.59 -10.01
N ALA A 20 -33.93 23.58 -10.87
CA ALA A 20 -35.02 22.60 -10.84
C ALA A 20 -34.55 21.31 -10.16
N LEU A 21 -35.45 20.63 -9.45
CA LEU A 21 -35.26 19.34 -8.85
C LEU A 21 -36.15 18.31 -9.53
N SER A 22 -35.54 17.28 -10.13
CA SER A 22 -36.27 16.11 -10.62
C SER A 22 -36.48 15.09 -9.50
N VAL A 23 -37.59 14.39 -9.52
CA VAL A 23 -37.95 13.34 -8.57
C VAL A 23 -38.13 12.04 -9.34
N ALA A 24 -37.40 11.00 -8.92
CA ALA A 24 -37.56 9.64 -9.42
C ALA A 24 -38.10 8.73 -8.31
N VAL A 25 -39.05 7.86 -8.66
CA VAL A 25 -39.57 6.83 -7.76
C VAL A 25 -38.95 5.49 -8.17
N GLN A 26 -38.18 4.87 -7.29
CA GLN A 26 -37.51 3.62 -7.56
C GLN A 26 -38.05 2.49 -6.65
N LYS A 27 -37.98 1.24 -7.17
CA LYS A 27 -38.23 0.07 -6.36
C LYS A 27 -37.19 -0.04 -5.26
N MET A 28 -37.62 -0.30 -4.02
CA MET A 28 -36.75 -0.45 -2.87
C MET A 28 -35.95 -1.75 -2.96
N ALA A 29 -34.64 -1.67 -2.89
CA ALA A 29 -33.78 -2.84 -2.69
C ALA A 29 -33.70 -3.21 -1.20
N ARG A 30 -33.95 -4.46 -0.85
CA ARG A 30 -34.03 -4.95 0.53
C ARG A 30 -32.67 -5.29 1.09
N SER A 31 -31.77 -4.31 1.15
CA SER A 31 -30.43 -4.45 1.74
C SER A 31 -30.46 -4.56 3.28
N ASP A 32 -31.58 -4.22 3.92
CA ASP A 32 -31.81 -4.52 5.34
C ASP A 32 -31.68 -6.03 5.65
N ARG A 33 -31.85 -6.88 4.68
CA ARG A 33 -31.62 -8.35 4.73
C ARG A 33 -30.37 -8.82 3.98
N GLY A 34 -29.57 -7.87 3.51
CA GLY A 34 -28.36 -8.11 2.74
C GLY A 34 -27.24 -7.15 3.16
N SER A 35 -26.63 -6.53 2.16
CA SER A 35 -25.55 -5.58 2.34
C SER A 35 -25.70 -4.39 1.38
N SER A 36 -24.98 -3.32 1.65
CA SER A 36 -24.95 -2.14 0.83
C SER A 36 -23.66 -1.37 1.00
N GLY A 37 -23.42 -0.40 0.16
CA GLY A 37 -22.23 0.42 0.27
C GLY A 37 -22.04 1.41 -0.85
N VAL A 38 -20.79 1.88 -0.97
CA VAL A 38 -20.37 2.87 -1.96
C VAL A 38 -19.22 2.35 -2.79
N ILE A 39 -19.11 2.82 -4.02
CA ILE A 39 -18.02 2.52 -4.93
C ILE A 39 -17.44 3.84 -5.45
N PHE A 40 -16.14 3.97 -5.43
CA PHE A 40 -15.42 5.03 -6.12
C PHE A 40 -14.61 4.44 -7.27
N THR A 41 -14.64 5.10 -8.42
CA THR A 41 -13.88 4.65 -9.59
C THR A 41 -12.46 5.25 -9.62
N LEU A 42 -11.93 5.58 -8.48
CA LEU A 42 -10.53 5.95 -8.22
C LEU A 42 -10.21 5.65 -6.76
N ASP A 43 -8.92 5.67 -6.41
CA ASP A 43 -8.52 5.67 -5.00
C ASP A 43 -8.75 7.06 -4.40
N THR A 44 -9.60 7.12 -3.38
CA THR A 44 -10.03 8.39 -2.76
C THR A 44 -8.93 9.09 -1.96
N GLU A 45 -7.85 8.38 -1.62
CA GLU A 45 -6.70 8.95 -0.90
C GLU A 45 -5.67 9.55 -1.88
N SER A 46 -5.14 8.72 -2.76
CA SER A 46 -4.08 9.10 -3.70
C SER A 46 -4.60 9.81 -4.95
N GLY A 47 -5.86 9.56 -5.34
CA GLY A 47 -6.40 9.97 -6.63
C GLY A 47 -5.99 9.03 -7.77
N PHE A 48 -5.44 7.85 -7.46
CA PHE A 48 -5.04 6.88 -8.47
C PHE A 48 -6.24 6.38 -9.27
N LYS A 49 -6.22 6.61 -10.59
CA LYS A 49 -7.41 6.44 -11.46
C LYS A 49 -7.66 4.99 -11.90
N ASP A 50 -6.66 4.12 -11.87
CA ASP A 50 -6.79 2.75 -12.35
C ASP A 50 -7.33 1.77 -11.29
N LEU A 51 -8.07 2.28 -10.30
CA LEU A 51 -8.66 1.54 -9.20
C LEU A 51 -10.17 1.71 -9.12
N VAL A 52 -10.87 0.64 -8.72
CA VAL A 52 -12.22 0.69 -8.16
C VAL A 52 -12.11 0.37 -6.68
N LEU A 53 -12.56 1.29 -5.83
CA LEU A 53 -12.65 1.14 -4.39
C LEU A 53 -14.10 0.85 -4.01
N ILE A 54 -14.35 -0.29 -3.36
CA ILE A 54 -15.68 -0.73 -2.93
C ILE A 54 -15.71 -0.81 -1.41
N ASN A 55 -16.65 -0.10 -0.80
CA ASN A 55 -16.96 -0.22 0.63
C ASN A 55 -18.29 -0.94 0.80
N SER A 56 -18.39 -1.78 1.84
CA SER A 56 -19.54 -2.63 2.06
C SER A 56 -19.81 -2.88 3.54
N SER A 57 -21.09 -2.80 3.95
CA SER A 57 -21.53 -3.19 5.28
C SER A 57 -22.89 -3.89 5.23
N TRP A 58 -23.26 -4.56 6.32
CA TRP A 58 -24.57 -5.16 6.46
C TRP A 58 -25.65 -4.08 6.63
N GLY A 59 -26.82 -4.33 6.06
CA GLY A 59 -27.99 -3.45 6.21
C GLY A 59 -28.07 -2.34 5.18
N LEU A 60 -28.81 -1.27 5.53
CA LEU A 60 -29.03 -0.11 4.69
C LEU A 60 -27.80 0.77 4.56
N GLY A 61 -27.55 1.35 3.39
CA GLY A 61 -26.34 2.09 3.04
C GLY A 61 -26.08 3.37 3.83
N GLU A 62 -27.08 3.90 4.49
CA GLU A 62 -26.99 5.15 5.25
C GLU A 62 -25.86 5.12 6.30
N PHE A 63 -25.64 3.98 6.96
CA PHE A 63 -24.56 3.85 7.96
C PHE A 63 -23.18 3.90 7.34
N VAL A 64 -23.01 3.39 6.13
CA VAL A 64 -21.73 3.49 5.41
C VAL A 64 -21.49 4.95 4.98
N VAL A 65 -22.50 5.59 4.38
CA VAL A 65 -22.42 6.98 3.90
C VAL A 65 -22.18 7.96 5.05
N LYS A 66 -22.87 7.79 6.17
CA LYS A 66 -22.70 8.62 7.38
C LYS A 66 -21.43 8.29 8.17
N GLY A 67 -20.72 7.21 7.86
CA GLY A 67 -19.52 6.78 8.59
C GLY A 67 -19.79 6.23 9.99
N MET A 68 -21.00 5.74 10.23
CA MET A 68 -21.42 5.19 11.53
C MET A 68 -20.90 3.77 11.78
N VAL A 69 -20.27 3.17 10.82
CA VAL A 69 -19.70 1.82 10.86
C VAL A 69 -18.40 1.79 10.07
N THR A 70 -17.46 0.95 10.48
CA THR A 70 -16.25 0.66 9.70
C THR A 70 -16.58 -0.47 8.73
N PRO A 71 -16.71 -0.20 7.42
CA PRO A 71 -17.11 -1.17 6.41
C PRO A 71 -15.95 -2.09 6.01
N ASP A 72 -16.28 -3.19 5.32
CA ASP A 72 -15.32 -3.92 4.50
C ASP A 72 -14.86 -3.03 3.35
N GLU A 73 -13.60 -3.16 2.95
CA GLU A 73 -12.99 -2.43 1.85
C GLU A 73 -12.37 -3.39 0.84
N PHE A 74 -12.64 -3.17 -0.44
CA PHE A 74 -12.08 -3.96 -1.53
C PHE A 74 -11.50 -3.03 -2.59
N LYS A 75 -10.28 -3.36 -3.07
CA LYS A 75 -9.64 -2.65 -4.18
C LYS A 75 -9.53 -3.57 -5.38
N VAL A 76 -10.02 -3.11 -6.53
CA VAL A 76 -9.99 -3.86 -7.80
C VAL A 76 -9.26 -3.05 -8.85
N PHE A 77 -8.26 -3.65 -9.51
CA PHE A 77 -7.43 -2.97 -10.50
C PHE A 77 -8.08 -3.02 -11.89
N LYS A 78 -8.41 -1.86 -12.45
CA LYS A 78 -9.19 -1.73 -13.70
C LYS A 78 -8.49 -2.29 -14.95
N PRO A 79 -7.18 -2.04 -15.20
CA PRO A 79 -6.55 -2.46 -16.45
C PRO A 79 -6.59 -3.98 -16.65
N THR A 80 -6.38 -4.76 -15.60
CA THR A 80 -6.44 -6.23 -15.71
C THR A 80 -7.85 -6.77 -15.59
N LEU A 81 -8.76 -6.09 -14.87
CA LEU A 81 -10.19 -6.39 -14.86
C LEU A 81 -10.79 -6.33 -16.27
N LYS A 82 -10.44 -5.29 -17.05
CA LYS A 82 -10.88 -5.13 -18.45
C LYS A 82 -10.38 -6.26 -19.37
N LYS A 83 -9.25 -6.88 -19.02
CA LYS A 83 -8.68 -8.04 -19.70
C LYS A 83 -9.28 -9.39 -19.23
N GLY A 84 -10.22 -9.36 -18.26
CA GLY A 84 -10.93 -10.55 -17.78
C GLY A 84 -10.30 -11.27 -16.58
N PHE A 85 -9.23 -10.72 -15.99
CA PHE A 85 -8.58 -11.30 -14.81
C PHE A 85 -9.37 -11.06 -13.51
N LYS A 86 -9.09 -11.85 -12.48
CA LYS A 86 -9.63 -11.68 -11.11
C LYS A 86 -8.82 -10.61 -10.37
N SER A 87 -8.98 -9.37 -10.75
CA SER A 87 -8.11 -8.24 -10.40
C SER A 87 -8.37 -7.65 -9.00
N ILE A 88 -8.81 -8.46 -8.03
CA ILE A 88 -8.96 -8.04 -6.63
C ILE A 88 -7.56 -7.98 -6.01
N ILE A 89 -7.08 -6.78 -5.71
CA ILE A 89 -5.73 -6.55 -5.17
C ILE A 89 -5.74 -6.20 -3.68
N SER A 90 -6.90 -6.04 -3.06
CA SER A 90 -7.03 -5.86 -1.60
C SER A 90 -8.40 -6.28 -1.11
N LYS A 91 -8.41 -6.92 0.06
CA LYS A 91 -9.62 -7.20 0.85
C LYS A 91 -9.32 -6.90 2.31
N ARG A 92 -10.00 -5.91 2.86
CA ARG A 92 -9.87 -5.50 4.26
C ARG A 92 -11.20 -5.66 4.97
N MET A 93 -11.21 -6.37 6.07
CA MET A 93 -12.42 -6.60 6.86
C MET A 93 -12.64 -5.43 7.82
N GLY A 94 -13.86 -4.87 7.79
CA GLY A 94 -14.31 -3.87 8.75
C GLY A 94 -14.88 -4.49 10.03
N SER A 95 -15.03 -3.71 11.08
CA SER A 95 -15.63 -4.17 12.34
C SER A 95 -17.14 -4.43 12.24
N LYS A 96 -17.84 -3.70 11.39
CA LYS A 96 -19.28 -3.85 11.07
C LYS A 96 -20.17 -4.13 12.30
N GLU A 97 -19.96 -3.41 13.38
CA GLU A 97 -20.56 -3.71 14.70
C GLU A 97 -22.08 -3.58 14.71
N LYS A 98 -22.61 -2.69 13.90
CA LYS A 98 -24.02 -2.37 13.81
C LYS A 98 -24.50 -2.20 12.39
N LYS A 99 -25.81 -2.34 12.17
CA LYS A 99 -26.48 -2.17 10.90
C LYS A 99 -27.79 -1.42 11.06
N LEU A 100 -28.20 -0.71 10.01
CA LEU A 100 -29.51 -0.07 9.92
C LEU A 100 -30.48 -1.00 9.18
N VAL A 101 -31.68 -1.19 9.74
CA VAL A 101 -32.73 -2.01 9.12
C VAL A 101 -34.07 -1.27 9.17
N TYR A 102 -35.08 -1.71 8.38
CA TYR A 102 -36.41 -1.16 8.50
C TYR A 102 -37.06 -1.52 9.85
N ALA A 103 -37.73 -0.54 10.46
CA ALA A 103 -38.45 -0.74 11.70
C ALA A 103 -39.78 -1.49 11.45
N HIS A 104 -40.14 -2.35 12.40
CA HIS A 104 -41.44 -3.00 12.42
C HIS A 104 -42.43 -2.23 13.31
N GLY A 105 -42.97 -1.13 12.77
CA GLY A 105 -43.86 -0.22 13.51
C GLY A 105 -43.10 0.92 14.21
N GLY A 106 -43.84 1.96 14.64
CA GLY A 106 -43.27 3.15 15.28
C GLY A 106 -43.29 4.36 14.32
N VAL A 107 -42.76 5.50 14.81
CA VAL A 107 -42.68 6.75 14.06
C VAL A 107 -41.50 6.78 13.09
N GLU A 108 -40.39 6.15 13.51
CA GLU A 108 -39.17 6.08 12.70
C GLU A 108 -39.24 4.92 11.71
N PRO A 109 -38.90 5.15 10.42
CA PRO A 109 -38.97 4.12 9.37
C PRO A 109 -37.83 3.07 9.50
N THR A 110 -36.76 3.39 10.21
CA THR A 110 -35.57 2.54 10.38
C THR A 110 -35.14 2.43 11.82
N THR A 111 -34.40 1.38 12.16
CA THR A 111 -33.88 1.13 13.49
C THR A 111 -32.47 0.55 13.44
N GLU A 112 -31.62 0.90 14.40
CA GLU A 112 -30.30 0.34 14.56
C GLU A 112 -30.36 -1.06 15.21
N GLN A 113 -29.55 -1.98 14.70
CA GLN A 113 -29.36 -3.32 15.25
C GLN A 113 -27.88 -3.68 15.32
N GLY A 114 -27.46 -4.38 16.39
CA GLY A 114 -26.13 -5.01 16.43
C GLY A 114 -26.01 -6.10 15.36
N VAL A 115 -24.83 -6.26 14.80
CA VAL A 115 -24.49 -7.35 13.87
C VAL A 115 -24.02 -8.56 14.68
N ASP A 116 -24.48 -9.75 14.31
CA ASP A 116 -24.06 -11.00 14.93
C ASP A 116 -22.51 -11.14 14.84
N PRO A 117 -21.84 -11.59 15.90
CA PRO A 117 -20.37 -11.79 15.89
C PRO A 117 -19.90 -12.66 14.72
N VAL A 118 -20.65 -13.69 14.33
CA VAL A 118 -20.30 -14.53 13.16
C VAL A 118 -20.31 -13.71 11.88
N ASP A 119 -21.29 -12.83 11.70
CA ASP A 119 -21.41 -11.96 10.52
C ASP A 119 -20.37 -10.83 10.52
N ARG A 120 -19.88 -10.39 11.68
CA ARG A 120 -18.78 -9.41 11.76
C ARG A 120 -17.47 -9.98 11.21
N HIS A 121 -17.22 -11.28 11.40
CA HIS A 121 -16.01 -11.97 11.01
C HIS A 121 -16.07 -12.59 9.61
N ARG A 122 -17.03 -12.19 8.77
CA ARG A 122 -17.07 -12.57 7.35
C ARG A 122 -17.23 -11.32 6.47
N PHE A 123 -16.69 -11.42 5.26
CA PHE A 123 -16.91 -10.38 4.26
C PHE A 123 -18.39 -10.34 3.85
N THR A 124 -18.88 -9.12 3.62
CA THR A 124 -20.26 -8.87 3.16
C THR A 124 -20.50 -9.23 1.71
N LEU A 125 -19.42 -9.36 0.92
CA LEU A 125 -19.43 -9.70 -0.49
C LEU A 125 -18.45 -10.86 -0.78
N ASP A 126 -18.82 -11.73 -1.70
CA ASP A 126 -17.92 -12.69 -2.30
C ASP A 126 -17.14 -12.11 -3.49
N ASP A 127 -16.12 -12.83 -3.98
CA ASP A 127 -15.26 -12.36 -5.07
C ASP A 127 -16.03 -12.12 -6.38
N GLY A 128 -17.05 -12.94 -6.66
CA GLY A 128 -17.91 -12.78 -7.85
C GLY A 128 -18.72 -11.49 -7.79
N GLN A 129 -19.27 -11.19 -6.63
CA GLN A 129 -20.03 -9.96 -6.37
C GLN A 129 -19.13 -8.71 -6.45
N ILE A 130 -17.92 -8.77 -5.86
CA ILE A 130 -16.91 -7.70 -5.92
C ILE A 130 -16.55 -7.41 -7.38
N LEU A 131 -16.21 -8.44 -8.17
CA LEU A 131 -15.84 -8.28 -9.58
C LEU A 131 -17.01 -7.79 -10.43
N LYS A 132 -18.27 -8.21 -10.13
CA LYS A 132 -19.47 -7.72 -10.81
C LYS A 132 -19.69 -6.23 -10.57
N LEU A 133 -19.61 -5.79 -9.32
CA LEU A 133 -19.71 -4.38 -8.95
C LEU A 133 -18.60 -3.53 -9.60
N ALA A 134 -17.37 -4.03 -9.56
CA ALA A 134 -16.23 -3.34 -10.19
C ALA A 134 -16.40 -3.19 -11.72
N LYS A 135 -16.91 -4.22 -12.41
CA LYS A 135 -17.24 -4.14 -13.85
C LYS A 135 -18.32 -3.10 -14.14
N TRP A 136 -19.37 -3.05 -13.33
CA TRP A 136 -20.42 -2.03 -13.48
C TRP A 136 -19.88 -0.63 -13.25
N ALA A 137 -19.03 -0.45 -12.24
CA ALA A 137 -18.40 0.83 -11.96
C ALA A 137 -17.56 1.33 -13.14
N VAL A 138 -16.79 0.43 -13.77
CA VAL A 138 -16.01 0.75 -14.98
C VAL A 138 -16.91 1.14 -16.15
N ILE A 139 -18.01 0.43 -16.39
CA ILE A 139 -18.98 0.75 -17.45
C ILE A 139 -19.60 2.14 -17.20
N ILE A 140 -19.97 2.45 -15.95
CA ILE A 140 -20.55 3.74 -15.57
C ILE A 140 -19.52 4.87 -15.77
N GLU A 141 -18.28 4.67 -15.32
CA GLU A 141 -17.18 5.63 -15.52
C GLU A 141 -16.92 5.89 -17.01
N GLU A 142 -16.88 4.84 -17.83
CA GLU A 142 -16.69 4.96 -19.27
C GLU A 142 -17.85 5.69 -19.96
N HIS A 143 -19.07 5.48 -19.48
CA HIS A 143 -20.24 6.19 -20.00
C HIS A 143 -20.17 7.69 -19.72
N TYR A 144 -19.85 8.08 -18.49
CA TYR A 144 -19.80 9.48 -18.08
C TYR A 144 -18.45 10.16 -18.34
N GLN A 145 -17.41 9.43 -18.79
CA GLN A 145 -16.06 9.90 -19.11
C GLN A 145 -15.40 10.68 -17.95
N ARG A 146 -15.67 10.28 -16.71
CA ARG A 146 -15.13 10.89 -15.49
C ARG A 146 -15.23 9.94 -14.30
N PRO A 147 -14.39 10.11 -13.27
CA PRO A 147 -14.51 9.34 -12.04
C PRO A 147 -15.90 9.50 -11.40
N MET A 148 -16.40 8.41 -10.84
CA MET A 148 -17.76 8.30 -10.31
C MET A 148 -17.76 7.86 -8.84
N ASP A 149 -18.76 8.36 -8.13
CA ASP A 149 -19.20 7.93 -6.80
C ASP A 149 -20.55 7.22 -6.99
N ILE A 150 -20.64 5.96 -6.58
CA ILE A 150 -21.74 5.06 -6.89
C ILE A 150 -22.24 4.40 -5.61
N GLU A 151 -23.53 4.51 -5.35
CA GLU A 151 -24.18 3.77 -4.27
C GLU A 151 -24.79 2.48 -4.81
N TRP A 152 -24.64 1.39 -4.07
CA TRP A 152 -25.12 0.08 -4.46
C TRP A 152 -25.79 -0.66 -3.29
N ALA A 153 -26.64 -1.64 -3.59
CA ALA A 153 -27.33 -2.49 -2.63
C ALA A 153 -27.39 -3.95 -3.11
N TYR A 154 -27.23 -4.87 -2.18
CA TYR A 154 -27.54 -6.29 -2.37
C TYR A 154 -28.85 -6.62 -1.68
N ASP A 155 -29.86 -7.00 -2.47
CA ASP A 155 -31.17 -7.41 -1.97
C ASP A 155 -31.11 -8.82 -1.43
N GLY A 156 -31.27 -9.00 -0.12
CA GLY A 156 -31.17 -10.30 0.54
C GLY A 156 -32.31 -11.26 0.22
N PHE A 157 -33.46 -10.77 -0.30
CA PHE A 157 -34.57 -11.62 -0.77
C PHE A 157 -34.39 -12.08 -2.23
N MET A 158 -34.03 -11.12 -3.10
CA MET A 158 -33.82 -11.41 -4.52
C MET A 158 -32.46 -12.05 -4.79
N GLN A 159 -31.52 -11.90 -3.86
CA GLN A 159 -30.10 -12.29 -4.00
C GLN A 159 -29.43 -11.65 -5.22
N GLU A 160 -29.75 -10.38 -5.46
CA GLU A 160 -29.26 -9.61 -6.59
C GLU A 160 -28.64 -8.27 -6.16
N LEU A 161 -27.62 -7.83 -6.92
CA LEU A 161 -26.97 -6.53 -6.77
C LEU A 161 -27.71 -5.47 -7.60
N PHE A 162 -27.80 -4.26 -7.06
CA PHE A 162 -28.40 -3.10 -7.71
C PHE A 162 -27.48 -1.89 -7.54
N VAL A 163 -27.39 -1.06 -8.59
CA VAL A 163 -26.89 0.32 -8.49
C VAL A 163 -28.08 1.21 -8.15
N VAL A 164 -27.96 1.97 -7.07
CA VAL A 164 -29.07 2.83 -6.60
C VAL A 164 -28.84 4.32 -6.90
N GLN A 165 -27.59 4.75 -6.99
CA GLN A 165 -27.22 6.10 -7.40
C GLN A 165 -25.83 6.11 -8.06
N ALA A 166 -25.61 7.03 -8.99
CA ALA A 166 -24.29 7.33 -9.54
C ALA A 166 -24.16 8.85 -9.73
N ARG A 167 -23.06 9.42 -9.26
CA ARG A 167 -22.72 10.84 -9.41
C ARG A 167 -21.24 11.03 -9.71
N PRO A 168 -20.85 12.13 -10.39
CA PRO A 168 -19.44 12.43 -10.60
C PRO A 168 -18.68 12.60 -9.28
N GLU A 169 -17.51 11.97 -9.19
CA GLU A 169 -16.55 12.29 -8.14
C GLU A 169 -15.89 13.66 -8.48
N THR A 170 -15.82 14.58 -7.51
CA THR A 170 -15.45 15.97 -7.77
C THR A 170 -14.19 16.42 -7.02
N VAL A 171 -13.67 15.62 -6.10
CA VAL A 171 -12.61 16.02 -5.18
C VAL A 171 -11.23 15.73 -5.76
N GLN A 172 -10.94 14.49 -6.04
CA GLN A 172 -9.63 14.06 -6.53
C GLN A 172 -9.43 14.30 -8.03
N ALA A 173 -10.54 14.34 -8.80
CA ALA A 173 -10.51 14.61 -10.23
C ALA A 173 -9.93 15.99 -10.60
N ARG A 174 -9.85 16.95 -9.66
CA ARG A 174 -9.35 18.31 -9.87
C ARG A 174 -7.87 18.51 -9.56
N LYS A 175 -7.18 17.55 -8.96
CA LYS A 175 -5.75 17.68 -8.65
C LYS A 175 -4.92 17.55 -9.93
N THR A 176 -4.50 18.68 -10.49
CA THR A 176 -3.51 18.77 -11.58
C THR A 176 -2.14 19.04 -10.95
N GLY A 177 -1.38 17.98 -10.71
CA GLY A 177 -0.10 18.11 -9.99
C GLY A 177 1.04 18.61 -10.87
N LYS A 178 1.36 19.90 -10.80
CA LYS A 178 2.64 20.43 -11.27
C LYS A 178 3.63 20.71 -10.13
N VAL A 179 3.17 20.72 -8.88
CA VAL A 179 3.99 20.89 -7.68
C VAL A 179 3.67 19.77 -6.72
N LEU A 180 4.69 19.00 -6.35
CA LEU A 180 4.60 18.01 -5.29
C LEU A 180 4.88 18.67 -3.95
N GLU A 181 3.96 18.55 -2.99
CA GLU A 181 4.16 18.93 -1.59
C GLU A 181 4.31 17.67 -0.75
N GLU A 182 5.41 17.53 -0.06
CA GLU A 182 5.68 16.42 0.86
C GLU A 182 5.81 16.96 2.28
N PHE A 183 5.01 16.42 3.20
CA PHE A 183 5.04 16.76 4.61
C PHE A 183 5.91 15.75 5.36
N VAL A 184 6.94 16.20 6.03
CA VAL A 184 7.90 15.34 6.72
C VAL A 184 7.99 15.72 8.19
N MET A 185 7.69 14.74 9.07
CA MET A 185 7.91 14.92 10.51
C MET A 185 9.41 15.00 10.81
N GLU A 186 9.83 16.07 11.50
CA GLU A 186 11.23 16.27 11.95
C GLU A 186 11.43 15.91 13.41
N GLN A 187 10.33 15.69 14.13
CA GLN A 187 10.34 15.39 15.56
C GLN A 187 9.40 14.23 15.88
N THR A 188 9.84 13.32 16.70
CA THR A 188 9.00 12.24 17.26
C THR A 188 8.33 12.72 18.55
N GLY A 189 7.11 12.24 18.82
CA GLY A 189 6.33 12.59 20.00
C GLY A 189 5.53 11.42 20.56
N LYS A 190 4.87 11.64 21.69
CA LYS A 190 3.96 10.66 22.29
C LYS A 190 2.69 10.59 21.45
N ILE A 191 2.38 9.41 20.93
CA ILE A 191 1.15 9.16 20.18
C ILE A 191 0.01 8.98 21.21
N ILE A 192 -1.07 9.74 21.06
CA ILE A 192 -2.23 9.72 21.93
C ILE A 192 -3.48 9.10 21.29
N ALA A 193 -3.56 9.12 19.94
CA ALA A 193 -4.59 8.42 19.20
C ALA A 193 -4.05 7.96 17.82
N LYS A 194 -4.66 6.91 17.27
CA LYS A 194 -4.39 6.38 15.92
C LYS A 194 -5.69 6.06 15.23
N GLY A 195 -5.76 6.27 13.92
CA GLY A 195 -6.92 5.94 13.10
C GLY A 195 -6.53 5.85 11.64
N ALA A 196 -7.50 5.79 10.73
CA ALA A 196 -7.21 5.84 9.31
C ALA A 196 -6.81 7.26 8.90
N ALA A 197 -5.69 7.41 8.21
CA ALA A 197 -5.24 8.67 7.65
C ALA A 197 -6.12 9.09 6.46
N VAL A 198 -6.43 10.38 6.39
CA VAL A 198 -7.14 11.01 5.28
C VAL A 198 -6.30 12.16 4.75
N GLY A 199 -5.85 12.04 3.51
CA GLY A 199 -4.85 12.91 2.92
C GLY A 199 -3.42 12.56 3.37
N ALA A 200 -2.44 13.38 2.96
CA ALA A 200 -1.02 13.19 3.23
C ALA A 200 -0.37 14.41 3.88
N LYS A 201 -1.14 15.20 4.61
CA LYS A 201 -0.70 16.44 5.26
C LYS A 201 -0.55 16.27 6.76
N ILE A 202 0.07 17.30 7.36
CA ILE A 202 0.17 17.46 8.82
C ILE A 202 -0.57 18.73 9.20
N GLY A 203 -1.40 18.66 10.25
CA GLY A 203 -2.08 19.80 10.82
C GLY A 203 -1.79 19.91 12.32
N GLN A 204 -1.76 21.13 12.85
CA GLN A 204 -1.45 21.38 14.25
C GLN A 204 -2.39 22.43 14.83
N GLY A 205 -2.65 22.34 16.11
CA GLY A 205 -3.42 23.35 16.84
C GLY A 205 -3.88 22.87 18.21
N LYS A 206 -4.66 23.72 18.86
CA LYS A 206 -5.36 23.34 20.09
C LYS A 206 -6.58 22.47 19.75
N ALA A 207 -6.71 21.36 20.43
CA ALA A 207 -7.83 20.47 20.25
C ALA A 207 -9.12 21.09 20.82
N ARG A 208 -10.19 21.06 20.01
CA ARG A 208 -11.53 21.45 20.41
C ARG A 208 -12.46 20.26 20.29
N TYR A 209 -12.98 19.78 21.42
CA TYR A 209 -14.02 18.77 21.41
C TYR A 209 -15.37 19.41 21.14
N ILE A 210 -16.03 18.97 20.06
CA ILE A 210 -17.39 19.36 19.69
C ILE A 210 -18.25 18.10 19.74
N LYS A 211 -19.28 18.14 20.58
CA LYS A 211 -20.17 17.00 20.78
C LYS A 211 -21.37 17.02 19.82
N ASP A 212 -21.90 18.19 19.58
CA ASP A 212 -23.11 18.38 18.76
C ASP A 212 -23.16 19.76 18.09
N ALA A 213 -24.12 19.96 17.22
CA ALA A 213 -24.26 21.18 16.41
C ALA A 213 -24.47 22.47 17.22
N SER A 214 -24.89 22.40 18.48
CA SER A 214 -25.08 23.59 19.34
C SER A 214 -23.77 24.25 19.75
N GLN A 215 -22.65 23.52 19.68
CA GLN A 215 -21.32 23.97 20.06
C GLN A 215 -20.45 24.46 18.88
N LEU A 216 -20.99 24.46 17.66
CA LEU A 216 -20.23 24.85 16.47
C LEU A 216 -19.69 26.29 16.55
N SER A 217 -20.41 27.20 17.23
CA SER A 217 -19.99 28.59 17.43
C SER A 217 -18.76 28.74 18.31
N ASP A 218 -18.40 27.73 19.08
CA ASP A 218 -17.25 27.76 19.99
C ASP A 218 -15.92 27.45 19.29
N PHE A 219 -15.99 26.91 18.07
CA PHE A 219 -14.84 26.50 17.30
C PHE A 219 -14.12 27.68 16.65
N GLN A 220 -12.79 27.77 16.84
CA GLN A 220 -11.98 28.86 16.34
C GLN A 220 -11.08 28.39 15.16
N LYS A 221 -10.78 29.34 14.24
CA LYS A 221 -9.90 29.09 13.12
C LYS A 221 -8.53 28.58 13.56
N GLY A 222 -8.09 27.47 12.96
CA GLY A 222 -6.80 26.85 13.25
C GLY A 222 -6.79 25.86 14.41
N GLU A 223 -7.93 25.64 15.06
CA GLU A 223 -8.07 24.55 16.02
C GLU A 223 -8.14 23.19 15.35
N VAL A 224 -7.85 22.12 16.08
CA VAL A 224 -8.05 20.75 15.67
C VAL A 224 -9.43 20.30 16.16
N LEU A 225 -10.30 19.93 15.24
CA LEU A 225 -11.64 19.43 15.56
C LEU A 225 -11.53 17.98 16.07
N VAL A 226 -11.99 17.74 17.28
CA VAL A 226 -12.11 16.38 17.86
C VAL A 226 -13.58 16.10 18.14
N THR A 227 -14.07 14.95 17.66
CA THR A 227 -15.49 14.62 17.79
C THR A 227 -15.73 13.12 17.68
N GLU A 228 -16.93 12.69 18.09
CA GLU A 228 -17.36 11.30 17.89
C GLU A 228 -17.55 10.99 16.40
N ILE A 229 -18.30 11.85 15.71
CA ILE A 229 -18.62 11.76 14.28
C ILE A 229 -18.98 13.15 13.76
N THR A 230 -18.81 13.40 12.47
CA THR A 230 -19.30 14.63 11.82
C THR A 230 -20.54 14.36 10.97
N ASP A 231 -21.36 15.38 10.78
CA ASP A 231 -22.44 15.38 9.81
C ASP A 231 -22.35 16.61 8.88
N PRO A 232 -23.21 16.70 7.83
CA PRO A 232 -23.14 17.78 6.85
C PRO A 232 -23.25 19.20 7.43
N ASP A 233 -23.88 19.39 8.57
CA ASP A 233 -24.03 20.72 9.17
C ASP A 233 -22.73 21.25 9.80
N TRP A 234 -21.71 20.41 9.93
CA TRP A 234 -20.39 20.74 10.50
C TRP A 234 -19.40 21.33 9.48
N GLU A 235 -19.75 21.34 8.19
CA GLU A 235 -18.90 21.85 7.12
C GLU A 235 -18.33 23.27 7.39
N PRO A 236 -19.07 24.24 7.98
CA PRO A 236 -18.53 25.55 8.27
C PRO A 236 -17.33 25.53 9.22
N ILE A 237 -17.32 24.73 10.28
CA ILE A 237 -16.17 24.64 11.21
C ILE A 237 -15.05 23.76 10.62
N MET A 238 -15.39 22.75 9.85
CA MET A 238 -14.38 21.93 9.17
C MET A 238 -13.54 22.78 8.20
N LYS A 239 -14.10 23.77 7.52
CA LYS A 239 -13.40 24.71 6.62
C LYS A 239 -12.31 25.53 7.31
N ILE A 240 -12.44 25.79 8.58
CA ILE A 240 -11.50 26.61 9.36
C ILE A 240 -10.60 25.79 10.30
N ALA A 241 -10.81 24.48 10.37
CA ALA A 241 -10.01 23.55 11.15
C ALA A 241 -8.60 23.37 10.54
N SER A 242 -7.58 23.19 11.39
CA SER A 242 -6.23 22.81 10.96
C SER A 242 -6.11 21.32 10.69
N ALA A 243 -6.90 20.50 11.41
CA ALA A 243 -7.03 19.06 11.24
C ALA A 243 -8.34 18.57 11.88
N ILE A 244 -8.73 17.33 11.56
CA ILE A 244 -9.96 16.72 12.07
C ILE A 244 -9.62 15.34 12.63
N VAL A 245 -10.20 15.01 13.80
CA VAL A 245 -10.02 13.71 14.45
C VAL A 245 -11.40 13.18 14.88
N THR A 246 -11.75 11.96 14.46
CA THR A 246 -13.02 11.34 14.82
C THR A 246 -12.85 9.96 15.45
N ASN A 247 -13.70 9.61 16.42
CA ASN A 247 -13.73 8.26 16.98
C ASN A 247 -14.30 7.25 15.99
N ALA A 248 -15.42 7.58 15.36
CA ALA A 248 -16.09 6.70 14.41
C ALA A 248 -15.79 7.10 12.96
N GLY A 249 -16.05 6.18 12.04
CA GLY A 249 -15.96 6.38 10.61
C GLY A 249 -14.73 5.73 9.97
N GLY A 250 -14.82 5.55 8.66
CA GLY A 250 -13.76 5.08 7.80
C GLY A 250 -13.39 6.13 6.75
N ARG A 251 -12.54 5.77 5.79
CA ARG A 251 -12.06 6.64 4.70
C ARG A 251 -13.17 7.18 3.78
N THR A 252 -14.35 6.62 3.83
CA THR A 252 -15.52 7.04 3.05
C THR A 252 -16.60 7.74 3.90
N SER A 253 -16.30 8.02 5.18
CA SER A 253 -17.20 8.78 6.05
C SER A 253 -17.30 10.24 5.62
N HIS A 254 -18.34 10.93 6.08
CA HIS A 254 -18.54 12.36 5.83
C HIS A 254 -17.30 13.18 6.25
N ALA A 255 -16.73 12.92 7.43
CA ALA A 255 -15.49 13.56 7.89
C ALA A 255 -14.36 13.40 6.87
N ALA A 256 -14.16 12.19 6.35
CA ALA A 256 -13.12 11.88 5.40
C ALA A 256 -13.34 12.56 4.04
N ILE A 257 -14.58 12.51 3.51
CA ILE A 257 -14.92 13.12 2.22
C ILE A 257 -14.71 14.63 2.26
N VAL A 258 -15.29 15.30 3.25
CA VAL A 258 -15.20 16.77 3.38
C VAL A 258 -13.74 17.20 3.66
N SER A 259 -13.00 16.46 4.47
CA SER A 259 -11.57 16.75 4.72
C SER A 259 -10.74 16.73 3.44
N ARG A 260 -11.00 15.77 2.52
CA ARG A 260 -10.35 15.74 1.20
C ARG A 260 -10.75 16.92 0.34
N GLU A 261 -12.06 17.27 0.30
CA GLU A 261 -12.55 18.42 -0.43
C GLU A 261 -11.90 19.73 0.00
N LEU A 262 -11.68 19.87 1.29
CA LEU A 262 -11.06 21.05 1.89
C LEU A 262 -9.52 20.98 1.88
N GLY A 263 -8.94 19.82 1.59
CA GLY A 263 -7.49 19.59 1.64
C GLY A 263 -6.91 19.66 3.05
N ILE A 264 -7.70 19.31 4.07
CA ILE A 264 -7.36 19.31 5.50
C ILE A 264 -7.05 17.88 5.93
N PRO A 265 -5.95 17.63 6.69
CA PRO A 265 -5.66 16.29 7.18
C PRO A 265 -6.71 15.83 8.20
N ALA A 266 -7.12 14.57 8.11
CA ALA A 266 -7.99 14.00 9.12
C ALA A 266 -7.54 12.59 9.53
N VAL A 267 -7.75 12.27 10.83
CA VAL A 267 -7.57 10.92 11.37
C VAL A 267 -8.93 10.43 11.85
N VAL A 268 -9.46 9.41 11.17
CA VAL A 268 -10.83 8.92 11.40
C VAL A 268 -10.82 7.51 11.95
N GLY A 269 -11.86 7.16 12.74
CA GLY A 269 -11.97 5.81 13.30
C GLY A 269 -10.96 5.51 14.41
N THR A 270 -10.65 6.49 15.25
CA THR A 270 -9.67 6.32 16.33
C THR A 270 -10.19 5.48 17.50
N GLY A 271 -11.50 5.41 17.67
CA GLY A 271 -12.17 4.70 18.76
C GLY A 271 -12.09 5.38 20.14
N ASN A 272 -11.08 6.22 20.38
CA ASN A 272 -10.82 6.78 21.71
C ASN A 272 -10.34 8.24 21.75
N ALA A 273 -10.32 8.95 20.64
CA ALA A 273 -9.76 10.30 20.58
C ALA A 273 -10.48 11.29 21.50
N THR A 274 -11.81 11.17 21.63
CA THR A 274 -12.61 12.05 22.49
C THR A 274 -12.35 11.85 24.00
N GLU A 275 -11.77 10.73 24.38
CA GLU A 275 -11.34 10.43 25.75
C GLU A 275 -9.85 10.78 25.95
N ALA A 276 -9.03 10.48 24.95
CA ALA A 276 -7.57 10.63 25.01
C ALA A 276 -7.10 12.08 24.83
N ILE A 277 -7.89 12.92 24.13
CA ILE A 277 -7.55 14.29 23.79
C ILE A 277 -8.43 15.25 24.57
N SER A 278 -7.84 15.94 25.55
CA SER A 278 -8.56 16.94 26.33
C SER A 278 -8.73 18.25 25.55
N GLY A 279 -9.87 18.94 25.77
CA GLY A 279 -10.10 20.26 25.19
C GLY A 279 -9.01 21.27 25.56
N GLY A 280 -8.50 22.00 24.58
CA GLY A 280 -7.40 22.95 24.74
C GLY A 280 -5.98 22.34 24.70
N MET A 281 -5.85 21.01 24.65
CA MET A 281 -4.56 20.33 24.45
C MET A 281 -3.96 20.71 23.10
N GLU A 282 -2.69 21.03 23.06
CA GLU A 282 -1.95 21.20 21.79
C GLU A 282 -1.64 19.83 21.21
N VAL A 283 -1.94 19.66 19.92
CA VAL A 283 -1.77 18.37 19.22
C VAL A 283 -1.22 18.57 17.81
N THR A 284 -0.51 17.55 17.33
CA THR A 284 -0.08 17.41 15.94
C THR A 284 -0.76 16.19 15.34
N VAL A 285 -1.50 16.41 14.26
CA VAL A 285 -2.23 15.36 13.51
C VAL A 285 -1.45 15.09 12.23
N SER A 286 -0.84 13.91 12.14
CA SER A 286 -0.02 13.51 10.99
C SER A 286 -0.76 12.45 10.16
N CYS A 287 -0.98 12.78 8.89
CA CYS A 287 -1.42 11.87 7.84
C CYS A 287 -0.30 11.58 6.82
N ALA A 288 0.93 12.06 7.09
CA ALA A 288 2.07 11.94 6.17
C ALA A 288 2.91 10.68 6.39
N GLU A 289 2.57 9.85 7.39
CA GLU A 289 3.38 8.70 7.79
C GLU A 289 2.75 7.35 7.40
N GLY A 290 1.91 7.33 6.39
CA GLY A 290 1.24 6.13 5.89
C GLY A 290 -0.27 6.14 6.11
N GLU A 291 -0.90 4.99 5.94
CA GLU A 291 -2.35 4.84 6.08
C GLU A 291 -2.87 4.98 7.52
N VAL A 292 -2.00 4.78 8.49
CA VAL A 292 -2.32 5.00 9.89
C VAL A 292 -2.00 6.44 10.26
N GLY A 293 -3.04 7.26 10.34
CA GLY A 293 -2.95 8.60 10.87
C GLY A 293 -2.63 8.58 12.37
N LYS A 294 -1.77 9.48 12.79
CA LYS A 294 -1.31 9.56 14.18
C LYS A 294 -1.62 10.94 14.75
N VAL A 295 -2.11 10.96 15.97
CA VAL A 295 -2.27 12.19 16.75
C VAL A 295 -1.22 12.18 17.85
N TYR A 296 -0.37 13.19 17.84
CA TYR A 296 0.71 13.38 18.80
C TYR A 296 0.36 14.45 19.81
N GLU A 297 0.82 14.29 21.05
CA GLU A 297 0.78 15.32 22.10
C GLU A 297 1.77 16.42 21.75
N GLY A 298 1.33 17.68 21.82
CA GLY A 298 2.14 18.87 21.57
C GLY A 298 2.26 19.28 20.10
N LEU A 299 2.85 20.44 19.87
CA LEU A 299 3.16 20.99 18.55
C LEU A 299 4.55 20.52 18.12
N LEU A 300 4.60 19.47 17.31
CA LEU A 300 5.85 18.88 16.84
C LEU A 300 6.35 19.56 15.56
N LYS A 301 7.67 19.62 15.40
CA LYS A 301 8.26 20.20 14.19
C LYS A 301 8.07 19.29 12.98
N PHE A 302 7.68 19.88 11.86
CA PHE A 302 7.64 19.27 10.54
C PHE A 302 8.04 20.27 9.47
N ARG A 303 8.45 19.79 8.30
CA ARG A 303 8.73 20.63 7.13
C ARG A 303 7.81 20.25 5.97
N VAL A 304 7.68 21.16 5.02
CA VAL A 304 6.96 20.92 3.76
C VAL A 304 7.94 21.13 2.61
N ASP A 305 8.29 20.04 1.95
CA ASP A 305 9.16 20.05 0.78
C ASP A 305 8.29 20.29 -0.47
N ARG A 306 8.67 21.26 -1.32
CA ARG A 306 7.94 21.62 -2.55
C ARG A 306 8.81 21.42 -3.75
N THR A 307 8.38 20.59 -4.70
CA THR A 307 9.10 20.33 -5.94
C THR A 307 8.24 20.66 -7.15
N ASP A 308 8.75 21.54 -8.04
CA ASP A 308 8.10 21.89 -9.31
C ASP A 308 8.52 20.91 -10.40
N LEU A 309 7.53 20.22 -11.01
CA LEU A 309 7.71 19.22 -12.05
C LEU A 309 7.49 19.76 -13.47
N THR A 310 7.28 21.06 -13.65
CA THR A 310 6.84 21.66 -14.92
C THR A 310 7.86 21.42 -16.06
N ASN A 311 9.16 21.42 -15.76
CA ASN A 311 10.25 21.30 -16.72
C ASN A 311 11.12 20.05 -16.49
N PHE A 312 10.60 19.03 -15.79
CA PHE A 312 11.35 17.82 -15.48
C PHE A 312 11.66 17.02 -16.76
N GLN A 313 12.94 16.72 -16.99
CA GLN A 313 13.42 15.82 -18.04
C GLN A 313 14.03 14.56 -17.40
N PRO A 314 13.49 13.37 -17.67
CA PRO A 314 14.01 12.15 -17.08
C PRO A 314 15.39 11.80 -17.66
N PRO A 315 16.28 11.20 -16.86
CA PRO A 315 17.54 10.65 -17.37
C PRO A 315 17.31 9.43 -18.26
N LYS A 316 18.34 9.00 -18.97
CA LYS A 316 18.35 7.76 -19.76
C LYS A 316 18.49 6.53 -18.87
N THR A 317 19.29 6.62 -17.82
CA THR A 317 19.38 5.59 -16.77
C THR A 317 18.00 5.42 -16.12
N ASP A 318 17.49 4.21 -16.07
CA ASP A 318 16.17 3.93 -15.50
C ASP A 318 16.15 4.26 -14.00
N ILE A 319 15.41 5.28 -13.62
CA ILE A 319 15.14 5.59 -12.22
C ILE A 319 13.97 4.73 -11.76
N LYS A 320 14.23 3.87 -10.78
CA LYS A 320 13.26 2.99 -10.17
C LYS A 320 13.02 3.37 -8.71
N MET A 321 11.95 2.85 -8.15
CA MET A 321 11.59 3.09 -6.75
C MET A 321 12.07 1.96 -5.85
N ILE A 322 12.34 2.28 -4.58
CA ILE A 322 12.35 1.33 -3.48
C ILE A 322 10.97 1.44 -2.83
N ALA A 323 10.22 0.34 -2.79
CA ALA A 323 8.88 0.30 -2.23
C ALA A 323 8.75 -0.85 -1.22
N ALA A 324 8.15 -0.57 -0.06
CA ALA A 324 7.91 -1.57 0.97
C ALA A 324 6.44 -1.60 1.42
N ASP A 325 5.81 -0.43 1.52
CA ASP A 325 4.44 -0.27 1.96
C ASP A 325 3.49 -0.28 0.76
N PRO A 326 2.63 -1.32 0.61
CA PRO A 326 1.68 -1.41 -0.50
C PRO A 326 0.66 -0.28 -0.52
N GLU A 327 0.33 0.27 0.65
CA GLU A 327 -0.70 1.29 0.79
C GLU A 327 -0.18 2.67 0.36
N LEU A 328 1.11 2.95 0.60
CA LEU A 328 1.77 4.18 0.14
C LEU A 328 2.17 4.11 -1.35
N ALA A 329 2.21 2.93 -1.95
CA ALA A 329 2.65 2.74 -3.33
C ALA A 329 1.85 3.60 -4.32
N PHE A 330 0.54 3.73 -4.13
CA PHE A 330 -0.31 4.56 -5.00
C PHE A 330 0.03 6.05 -4.91
N ASN A 331 0.44 6.54 -3.73
CA ASN A 331 0.90 7.93 -3.58
C ASN A 331 2.20 8.19 -4.33
N TYR A 332 3.11 7.22 -4.33
CA TYR A 332 4.41 7.33 -5.01
C TYR A 332 4.35 7.08 -6.52
N SER A 333 3.31 6.45 -7.02
CA SER A 333 3.14 6.16 -8.45
C SER A 333 3.07 7.40 -9.34
N PHE A 334 2.84 8.59 -8.77
CA PHE A 334 2.83 9.87 -9.48
C PHE A 334 4.22 10.49 -9.66
N LEU A 335 5.24 9.98 -8.95
CA LEU A 335 6.62 10.43 -9.15
C LEU A 335 7.15 9.95 -10.50
N PRO A 336 8.11 10.66 -11.11
CA PRO A 336 8.73 10.20 -12.35
C PRO A 336 9.60 8.95 -12.09
N HIS A 337 9.18 7.81 -12.61
CA HIS A 337 9.85 6.52 -12.43
C HIS A 337 9.74 5.61 -13.64
N ARG A 338 10.56 4.54 -13.65
CA ARG A 338 10.50 3.42 -14.60
C ARG A 338 10.21 2.09 -13.88
N GLY A 339 9.39 2.13 -12.82
CA GLY A 339 8.99 0.97 -12.04
C GLY A 339 9.66 0.87 -10.66
N VAL A 340 9.71 -0.33 -10.12
CA VAL A 340 10.27 -0.63 -8.79
C VAL A 340 11.47 -1.57 -8.96
N GLY A 341 12.64 -1.18 -8.44
CA GLY A 341 13.83 -2.01 -8.47
C GLY A 341 14.05 -2.79 -7.18
N LEU A 342 13.32 -2.45 -6.12
CA LEU A 342 13.27 -3.23 -4.89
C LEU A 342 11.89 -3.09 -4.24
N ALA A 343 11.05 -4.11 -4.38
CA ALA A 343 9.85 -4.28 -3.58
C ALA A 343 10.15 -5.24 -2.41
N ARG A 344 10.00 -4.75 -1.17
CA ARG A 344 10.31 -5.51 0.05
C ARG A 344 9.05 -6.14 0.62
N VAL A 345 9.03 -7.49 0.71
CA VAL A 345 7.89 -8.22 1.27
C VAL A 345 7.89 -8.29 2.79
N GLU A 346 9.03 -8.03 3.43
CA GLU A 346 9.16 -8.07 4.90
C GLU A 346 8.14 -7.15 5.58
N PHE A 347 7.87 -5.99 4.97
CA PHE A 347 6.83 -5.09 5.48
C PHE A 347 5.44 -5.73 5.42
N VAL A 348 5.12 -6.41 4.31
CA VAL A 348 3.84 -7.13 4.16
C VAL A 348 3.72 -8.23 5.21
N ILE A 349 4.78 -9.02 5.41
CA ILE A 349 4.78 -10.12 6.36
C ILE A 349 4.64 -9.59 7.81
N SER A 350 5.41 -8.57 8.18
CA SER A 350 5.42 -8.03 9.54
C SER A 350 4.16 -7.25 9.92
N ASN A 351 3.55 -6.53 8.98
CA ASN A 351 2.44 -5.62 9.28
C ASN A 351 1.06 -6.17 8.92
N PHE A 352 0.97 -6.97 7.85
CA PHE A 352 -0.32 -7.47 7.37
C PHE A 352 -0.55 -8.94 7.71
N ILE A 353 0.50 -9.78 7.70
CA ILE A 353 0.39 -11.21 8.03
C ILE A 353 0.64 -11.45 9.51
N LYS A 354 1.77 -10.98 10.05
CA LYS A 354 2.21 -11.03 11.45
C LYS A 354 2.49 -12.42 12.02
N ILE A 355 2.24 -13.46 11.26
CA ILE A 355 2.32 -14.86 11.70
C ILE A 355 3.45 -15.56 10.93
N HIS A 356 4.25 -16.34 11.63
CA HIS A 356 5.26 -17.18 11.00
C HIS A 356 4.61 -18.21 10.07
N PRO A 357 5.05 -18.37 8.80
CA PRO A 357 4.38 -19.23 7.84
C PRO A 357 4.25 -20.69 8.29
N ASN A 358 5.29 -21.26 8.95
CA ASN A 358 5.22 -22.62 9.48
C ASN A 358 4.17 -22.76 10.59
N ALA A 359 3.89 -21.70 11.38
CA ALA A 359 2.84 -21.76 12.40
C ALA A 359 1.43 -21.86 11.79
N LEU A 360 1.24 -21.36 10.57
CA LEU A 360 0.00 -21.54 9.81
C LEU A 360 -0.07 -22.93 9.15
N ILE A 361 1.05 -23.42 8.61
CA ILE A 361 1.15 -24.75 7.98
C ILE A 361 0.91 -25.85 9.00
N ASP A 362 1.50 -25.73 10.18
CA ASP A 362 1.41 -26.71 11.26
C ASP A 362 0.35 -26.36 12.32
N TYR A 363 -0.62 -25.48 11.99
CA TYR A 363 -1.61 -24.95 12.95
C TYR A 363 -2.26 -26.04 13.81
N GLU A 364 -2.66 -27.16 13.20
CA GLU A 364 -3.31 -28.28 13.92
C GLU A 364 -2.36 -28.96 14.94
N LYS A 365 -1.05 -28.92 14.70
CA LYS A 365 -0.02 -29.52 15.55
C LYS A 365 0.45 -28.60 16.67
N LEU A 366 0.08 -27.31 16.63
CA LEU A 366 0.47 -26.36 17.67
C LEU A 366 -0.09 -26.75 19.03
N THR A 367 0.75 -26.78 20.03
CA THR A 367 0.38 -27.07 21.43
C THR A 367 0.27 -25.81 22.30
N ASP A 368 0.89 -24.70 21.86
CA ASP A 368 0.81 -23.41 22.55
C ASP A 368 -0.56 -22.75 22.28
N MET A 369 -1.42 -22.79 23.28
CA MET A 369 -2.78 -22.25 23.19
C MET A 369 -2.81 -20.73 23.03
N GLY A 370 -1.82 -20.01 23.57
CA GLY A 370 -1.73 -18.55 23.41
C GLY A 370 -1.40 -18.16 21.98
N VAL A 371 -0.47 -18.89 21.34
CA VAL A 371 -0.16 -18.72 19.91
C VAL A 371 -1.39 -19.08 19.06
N LYS A 372 -2.08 -20.19 19.37
CA LYS A 372 -3.29 -20.58 18.63
C LYS A 372 -4.38 -19.51 18.68
N GLN A 373 -4.65 -18.96 19.85
CA GLN A 373 -5.64 -17.91 20.02
C GLN A 373 -5.29 -16.67 19.18
N GLN A 374 -4.04 -16.21 19.20
CA GLN A 374 -3.60 -15.05 18.40
C GLN A 374 -3.76 -15.32 16.90
N ILE A 375 -3.46 -16.55 16.45
CA ILE A 375 -3.66 -16.95 15.05
C ILE A 375 -5.15 -16.92 14.70
N ASP A 376 -6.03 -17.45 15.56
CA ASP A 376 -7.48 -17.49 15.32
C ASP A 376 -8.07 -16.08 15.21
N GLU A 377 -7.65 -15.16 16.07
CA GLU A 377 -8.10 -13.77 16.04
C GLU A 377 -7.70 -13.07 14.71
N LEU A 378 -6.45 -13.24 14.26
CA LEU A 378 -5.97 -12.62 13.02
C LEU A 378 -6.53 -13.27 11.75
N THR A 379 -6.78 -14.57 11.81
CA THR A 379 -7.29 -15.35 10.67
C THR A 379 -8.81 -15.50 10.70
N ALA A 380 -9.51 -14.70 11.53
CA ALA A 380 -10.97 -14.68 11.56
C ALA A 380 -11.53 -14.51 10.14
N GLY A 381 -12.51 -15.35 9.78
CA GLY A 381 -13.07 -15.39 8.43
C GLY A 381 -12.33 -16.27 7.41
N TYR A 382 -11.17 -16.82 7.77
CA TYR A 382 -10.47 -17.82 6.96
C TYR A 382 -10.63 -19.23 7.56
N LYS A 383 -11.21 -20.14 6.79
CA LYS A 383 -11.29 -21.57 7.18
C LYS A 383 -9.92 -22.24 7.10
N ASP A 384 -9.17 -21.90 6.06
CA ASP A 384 -7.81 -22.37 5.83
C ASP A 384 -6.80 -21.29 6.27
N LYS A 385 -5.98 -21.62 7.24
CA LYS A 385 -4.97 -20.72 7.79
C LYS A 385 -3.84 -20.43 6.80
N VAL A 386 -3.50 -21.39 5.93
CA VAL A 386 -2.51 -21.22 4.87
C VAL A 386 -3.02 -20.25 3.81
N GLN A 387 -4.31 -20.34 3.47
CA GLN A 387 -4.94 -19.43 2.51
C GLN A 387 -4.89 -17.97 3.00
N TYR A 388 -4.97 -17.73 4.32
CA TYR A 388 -4.78 -16.40 4.88
C TYR A 388 -3.41 -15.81 4.52
N TYR A 389 -2.31 -16.59 4.68
CA TYR A 389 -0.96 -16.13 4.33
C TYR A 389 -0.87 -15.80 2.84
N LEU A 390 -1.32 -16.75 2.00
CA LEU A 390 -1.26 -16.62 0.54
C LEU A 390 -2.02 -15.38 0.06
N ASP A 391 -3.23 -15.15 0.55
CA ASP A 391 -4.05 -14.01 0.16
C ASP A 391 -3.45 -12.69 0.61
N LYS A 392 -3.03 -12.59 1.88
CA LYS A 392 -2.43 -11.35 2.41
C LYS A 392 -1.14 -10.98 1.69
N PHE A 393 -0.28 -11.98 1.44
CA PHE A 393 0.94 -11.79 0.67
C PHE A 393 0.63 -11.35 -0.77
N ALA A 394 -0.27 -12.06 -1.45
CA ALA A 394 -0.68 -11.73 -2.82
C ALA A 394 -1.33 -10.35 -2.93
N TYR A 395 -2.15 -9.93 -1.95
CA TYR A 395 -2.74 -8.59 -1.93
C TYR A 395 -1.69 -7.51 -1.73
N GLY A 396 -0.73 -7.68 -0.81
CA GLY A 396 0.35 -6.71 -0.64
C GLY A 396 1.18 -6.53 -1.90
N VAL A 397 1.63 -7.65 -2.49
CA VAL A 397 2.41 -7.66 -3.73
C VAL A 397 1.59 -7.16 -4.92
N GLY A 398 0.31 -7.55 -5.00
CA GLY A 398 -0.60 -7.10 -6.05
C GLY A 398 -0.82 -5.59 -6.05
N GLN A 399 -0.93 -4.96 -4.88
CA GLN A 399 -1.01 -3.51 -4.77
C GLN A 399 0.26 -2.81 -5.26
N LEU A 400 1.46 -3.33 -4.87
CA LEU A 400 2.73 -2.82 -5.38
C LEU A 400 2.80 -2.93 -6.91
N ALA A 401 2.47 -4.10 -7.47
CA ALA A 401 2.50 -4.31 -8.91
C ALA A 401 1.50 -3.43 -9.67
N ALA A 402 0.28 -3.25 -9.13
CA ALA A 402 -0.76 -2.41 -9.71
C ALA A 402 -0.42 -0.92 -9.68
N ALA A 403 0.17 -0.42 -8.59
CA ALA A 403 0.52 0.99 -8.45
C ALA A 403 1.55 1.46 -9.50
N PHE A 404 2.46 0.59 -9.89
CA PHE A 404 3.52 0.91 -10.85
C PHE A 404 3.28 0.33 -12.24
N TYR A 405 2.12 -0.32 -12.48
CA TYR A 405 1.76 -0.83 -13.80
C TYR A 405 1.76 0.30 -14.86
N PRO A 406 2.27 0.08 -16.10
CA PRO A 406 2.76 -1.19 -16.64
C PRO A 406 4.27 -1.45 -16.44
N TYR A 407 4.96 -0.62 -15.67
CA TYR A 407 6.40 -0.75 -15.45
C TYR A 407 6.75 -1.92 -14.56
N ASP A 408 7.95 -2.48 -14.74
CA ASP A 408 8.41 -3.65 -13.98
C ASP A 408 8.51 -3.37 -12.48
N VAL A 409 8.10 -4.36 -11.69
CA VAL A 409 8.25 -4.40 -10.24
C VAL A 409 9.09 -5.62 -9.89
N LEU A 410 10.29 -5.39 -9.37
CA LEU A 410 11.21 -6.43 -8.94
C LEU A 410 11.00 -6.72 -7.46
N LEU A 411 10.34 -7.84 -7.17
CA LEU A 411 10.01 -8.30 -5.82
C LEU A 411 11.16 -9.09 -5.24
N ARG A 412 11.73 -8.66 -4.14
CA ARG A 412 12.66 -9.47 -3.36
C ARG A 412 11.86 -10.46 -2.50
N PHE A 413 12.14 -11.76 -2.63
CA PHE A 413 11.64 -12.75 -1.68
C PHE A 413 12.12 -12.42 -0.28
N SER A 414 11.43 -12.92 0.75
CA SER A 414 11.67 -12.54 2.14
C SER A 414 13.10 -12.77 2.60
N ASP A 415 13.75 -11.74 3.11
CA ASP A 415 15.13 -11.75 3.57
C ASP A 415 15.23 -11.54 5.10
N PHE A 416 14.33 -12.15 5.84
CA PHE A 416 14.37 -12.12 7.29
C PHE A 416 15.52 -12.97 7.84
N LYS A 417 16.15 -12.44 8.84
CA LYS A 417 17.07 -13.17 9.72
C LYS A 417 16.26 -14.05 10.70
N SER A 418 16.89 -15.07 11.28
CA SER A 418 16.26 -15.97 12.26
C SER A 418 15.63 -15.23 13.44
N ASN A 419 16.27 -14.19 13.98
CA ASN A 419 15.73 -13.38 15.06
C ASN A 419 14.52 -12.52 14.64
N GLU A 420 14.44 -12.10 13.38
CA GLU A 420 13.30 -11.35 12.84
C GLU A 420 12.10 -12.27 12.64
N TYR A 421 12.30 -13.45 12.03
CA TYR A 421 11.25 -14.47 11.93
C TYR A 421 10.78 -14.95 13.31
N ALA A 422 11.69 -15.10 14.29
CA ALA A 422 11.33 -15.46 15.66
C ALA A 422 10.42 -14.43 16.34
N GLY A 423 10.44 -13.16 15.88
CA GLY A 423 9.57 -12.08 16.35
C GLY A 423 8.12 -12.19 15.86
N LEU A 424 7.83 -12.97 14.82
CA LEU A 424 6.48 -13.22 14.35
C LEU A 424 5.72 -14.17 15.29
N ILE A 425 4.40 -14.12 15.25
CA ILE A 425 3.54 -15.00 16.05
C ILE A 425 3.86 -16.46 15.71
N GLY A 426 4.19 -17.23 16.73
CA GLY A 426 4.62 -18.62 16.59
C GLY A 426 6.06 -18.82 16.12
N GLY A 427 6.81 -17.77 15.75
CA GLY A 427 8.14 -17.85 15.17
C GLY A 427 9.18 -18.54 16.05
N LYS A 428 9.15 -18.28 17.36
CA LYS A 428 10.05 -18.91 18.34
C LYS A 428 10.00 -20.45 18.36
N LEU A 429 8.96 -21.05 17.81
CA LEU A 429 8.79 -22.50 17.73
C LEU A 429 9.59 -23.13 16.58
N TYR A 430 9.99 -22.32 15.60
CA TYR A 430 10.60 -22.80 14.35
C TYR A 430 11.98 -22.24 14.09
N GLU A 431 12.34 -21.13 14.73
CA GLU A 431 13.58 -20.42 14.44
C GLU A 431 14.72 -20.83 15.39
N PRO A 432 15.91 -21.09 14.84
CA PRO A 432 17.08 -21.33 15.65
C PRO A 432 17.58 -20.05 16.31
N ILE A 433 18.25 -20.22 17.45
CA ILE A 433 19.02 -19.14 18.07
C ILE A 433 20.41 -19.13 17.44
N GLU A 434 20.74 -18.05 16.73
CA GLU A 434 22.03 -17.86 16.09
C GLU A 434 22.81 -16.75 16.78
N GLU A 435 24.11 -16.92 16.96
CA GLU A 435 25.00 -15.89 17.53
C GLU A 435 25.16 -14.69 16.58
N ASN A 436 25.16 -14.93 15.27
CA ASN A 436 25.22 -13.90 14.23
C ASN A 436 24.17 -14.14 13.13
N PRO A 437 22.91 -13.76 13.36
CA PRO A 437 21.84 -13.95 12.39
C PRO A 437 22.07 -13.20 11.08
N MET A 438 22.87 -12.13 11.09
CA MET A 438 23.19 -11.35 9.89
C MET A 438 23.92 -12.20 8.84
N MET A 439 24.79 -13.11 9.25
CA MET A 439 25.55 -14.01 8.38
C MET A 439 25.03 -15.45 8.41
N GLY A 440 23.96 -15.69 9.15
CA GLY A 440 23.39 -17.01 9.42
C GLY A 440 22.42 -17.51 8.35
N TRP A 441 21.37 -18.16 8.82
CA TRP A 441 20.35 -18.81 8.00
C TRP A 441 19.32 -17.78 7.48
N ARG A 442 19.62 -17.19 6.33
CA ARG A 442 18.77 -16.18 5.65
C ARG A 442 18.89 -16.29 4.13
N GLY A 443 17.92 -15.70 3.42
CA GLY A 443 17.88 -15.66 1.96
C GLY A 443 17.85 -17.05 1.32
N ALA A 444 18.62 -17.24 0.25
CA ALA A 444 18.60 -18.47 -0.55
C ALA A 444 18.76 -19.75 0.29
N SER A 445 19.66 -19.76 1.30
CA SER A 445 19.90 -20.95 2.12
C SER A 445 18.68 -21.42 2.90
N ARG A 446 17.78 -20.52 3.22
CA ARG A 446 16.52 -20.82 3.92
C ARG A 446 15.51 -21.49 3.00
N TYR A 447 15.41 -21.04 1.74
CA TYR A 447 14.35 -21.45 0.84
C TYR A 447 14.41 -22.91 0.42
N TYR A 448 15.60 -23.51 0.33
CA TYR A 448 15.78 -24.91 0.00
C TYR A 448 15.97 -25.81 1.23
N ASP A 449 15.96 -25.25 2.43
CA ASP A 449 16.01 -26.06 3.65
C ASP A 449 14.68 -26.81 3.84
N PRO A 450 14.70 -28.14 4.10
CA PRO A 450 13.48 -28.95 4.26
C PRO A 450 12.51 -28.42 5.32
N SER A 451 13.02 -27.72 6.35
CA SER A 451 12.20 -27.14 7.41
C SER A 451 11.48 -25.86 6.97
N PHE A 452 11.91 -25.21 5.89
CA PHE A 452 11.33 -23.94 5.42
C PHE A 452 10.81 -23.97 3.97
N GLU A 453 11.15 -24.98 3.16
CA GLU A 453 10.74 -25.06 1.75
C GLU A 453 9.21 -24.92 1.56
N LYS A 454 8.42 -25.52 2.46
CA LYS A 454 6.95 -25.38 2.41
C LYS A 454 6.50 -23.94 2.66
N ALA A 455 7.15 -23.23 3.57
CA ALA A 455 6.88 -21.82 3.83
C ALA A 455 7.25 -20.94 2.63
N PHE A 456 8.42 -21.18 2.03
CA PHE A 456 8.83 -20.47 0.82
C PHE A 456 7.89 -20.76 -0.36
N SER A 457 7.35 -21.98 -0.48
CA SER A 457 6.38 -22.30 -1.53
C SER A 457 5.12 -21.45 -1.48
N LEU A 458 4.73 -20.91 -0.31
CA LEU A 458 3.61 -19.98 -0.19
C LEU A 458 3.91 -18.62 -0.84
N GLU A 459 5.14 -18.12 -0.72
CA GLU A 459 5.55 -16.89 -1.40
C GLU A 459 5.52 -17.09 -2.92
N VAL A 460 6.04 -18.23 -3.40
CA VAL A 460 6.01 -18.59 -4.83
C VAL A 460 4.57 -18.69 -5.34
N ALA A 461 3.68 -19.37 -4.60
CA ALA A 461 2.27 -19.49 -4.95
C ALA A 461 1.55 -18.13 -4.98
N ALA A 462 1.88 -17.24 -4.04
CA ALA A 462 1.33 -15.89 -4.01
C ALA A 462 1.79 -15.05 -5.22
N VAL A 463 3.07 -15.12 -5.61
CA VAL A 463 3.58 -14.48 -6.83
C VAL A 463 2.86 -15.01 -8.07
N LYS A 464 2.65 -16.33 -8.15
CA LYS A 464 1.88 -16.96 -9.23
C LYS A 464 0.46 -16.40 -9.29
N LYS A 465 -0.23 -16.32 -8.15
CA LYS A 465 -1.57 -15.73 -8.07
C LYS A 465 -1.62 -14.29 -8.58
N VAL A 466 -0.64 -13.46 -8.19
CA VAL A 466 -0.55 -12.06 -8.66
C VAL A 466 -0.36 -12.00 -10.17
N ARG A 467 0.51 -12.81 -10.75
CA ARG A 467 0.77 -12.82 -12.19
C ARG A 467 -0.40 -13.40 -12.99
N GLU A 468 -0.85 -14.59 -12.64
CA GLU A 468 -1.75 -15.39 -13.48
C GLU A 468 -3.24 -15.12 -13.19
N GLU A 469 -3.63 -14.95 -11.90
CA GLU A 469 -5.02 -14.69 -11.56
C GLU A 469 -5.37 -13.21 -11.61
N MET A 470 -4.49 -12.33 -11.05
CA MET A 470 -4.72 -10.87 -11.06
C MET A 470 -4.28 -10.21 -12.37
N GLY A 471 -3.50 -10.91 -13.22
CA GLY A 471 -3.04 -10.43 -14.52
C GLY A 471 -1.92 -9.39 -14.46
N LEU A 472 -1.17 -9.32 -13.35
CA LEU A 472 -0.10 -8.36 -13.12
C LEU A 472 1.26 -8.94 -13.59
N TRP A 473 1.45 -9.03 -14.90
CA TRP A 473 2.62 -9.62 -15.55
C TRP A 473 3.90 -8.77 -15.45
N ASN A 474 3.79 -7.55 -14.94
CA ASN A 474 4.91 -6.67 -14.66
C ASN A 474 5.69 -7.05 -13.39
N LEU A 475 5.31 -8.13 -12.71
CA LEU A 475 6.00 -8.63 -11.52
C LEU A 475 7.12 -9.59 -11.91
N SER A 476 8.35 -9.29 -11.47
CA SER A 476 9.56 -10.11 -11.52
C SER A 476 10.05 -10.38 -10.11
N VAL A 477 10.92 -11.35 -9.91
CA VAL A 477 11.39 -11.73 -8.57
C VAL A 477 12.90 -11.66 -8.43
N MET A 478 13.37 -11.50 -7.19
CA MET A 478 14.80 -11.42 -6.86
C MET A 478 15.09 -12.30 -5.65
N VAL A 479 16.16 -13.09 -5.78
CA VAL A 479 16.68 -13.96 -4.72
C VAL A 479 17.74 -13.21 -3.90
N PRO A 480 17.48 -12.93 -2.60
CA PRO A 480 18.45 -12.30 -1.73
C PRO A 480 19.46 -13.31 -1.17
N PHE A 481 20.58 -12.81 -0.74
CA PHE A 481 21.62 -13.48 0.05
C PHE A 481 21.96 -14.90 -0.46
N CYS A 482 22.18 -14.99 -1.78
CA CYS A 482 22.55 -16.22 -2.47
C CYS A 482 24.08 -16.34 -2.51
N ARG A 483 24.66 -17.23 -1.71
CA ARG A 483 26.10 -17.31 -1.48
C ARG A 483 26.86 -17.97 -2.61
N THR A 484 26.24 -18.99 -3.22
CA THR A 484 26.88 -19.78 -4.28
C THR A 484 25.92 -20.04 -5.45
N PRO A 485 26.47 -20.32 -6.65
CA PRO A 485 25.66 -20.72 -7.80
C PRO A 485 24.78 -21.95 -7.54
N GLU A 486 25.25 -22.90 -6.72
CA GLU A 486 24.53 -24.12 -6.36
C GLU A 486 23.28 -23.81 -5.53
N GLU A 487 23.36 -22.86 -4.58
CA GLU A 487 22.18 -22.34 -3.87
C GLU A 487 21.17 -21.75 -4.86
N GLY A 488 21.66 -20.92 -5.79
CA GLY A 488 20.82 -20.30 -6.82
C GLY A 488 20.06 -21.34 -7.65
N LYS A 489 20.75 -22.40 -8.11
CA LYS A 489 20.14 -23.51 -8.86
C LYS A 489 19.02 -24.18 -8.06
N LYS A 490 19.27 -24.50 -6.79
CA LYS A 490 18.25 -25.12 -5.91
C LYS A 490 17.00 -24.25 -5.74
N VAL A 491 17.20 -22.94 -5.53
CA VAL A 491 16.09 -21.99 -5.38
C VAL A 491 15.26 -21.90 -6.66
N VAL A 492 15.91 -21.78 -7.83
CA VAL A 492 15.22 -21.74 -9.13
C VAL A 492 14.46 -23.04 -9.39
N GLU A 493 15.01 -24.21 -9.03
CA GLU A 493 14.32 -25.50 -9.13
C GLU A 493 13.05 -25.55 -8.27
N ILE A 494 13.08 -24.97 -7.05
CA ILE A 494 11.89 -24.88 -6.18
C ILE A 494 10.85 -23.95 -6.80
N ILE A 495 11.26 -22.77 -7.28
CA ILE A 495 10.35 -21.85 -7.97
C ILE A 495 9.64 -22.55 -9.14
N ASN A 496 10.39 -23.29 -9.96
CA ASN A 496 9.85 -24.05 -11.09
C ASN A 496 8.89 -25.18 -10.62
N ARG A 497 9.26 -25.93 -9.58
CA ARG A 497 8.47 -27.03 -9.02
C ARG A 497 7.11 -26.56 -8.48
N HIS A 498 7.05 -25.36 -7.93
CA HIS A 498 5.82 -24.76 -7.44
C HIS A 498 5.04 -23.96 -8.50
N GLY A 499 5.42 -24.11 -9.77
CA GLY A 499 4.60 -23.74 -10.93
C GLY A 499 4.71 -22.30 -11.39
N LEU A 500 5.74 -21.57 -10.97
CA LEU A 500 6.21 -20.40 -11.70
C LEU A 500 7.21 -20.90 -12.73
N THR A 501 6.75 -21.01 -13.97
CA THR A 501 7.55 -21.60 -15.03
C THR A 501 8.73 -20.75 -15.43
N ASN A 502 9.86 -21.41 -15.48
CA ASN A 502 11.08 -21.13 -16.21
C ASN A 502 11.49 -19.66 -16.39
N ARG A 503 12.78 -19.47 -16.21
CA ARG A 503 13.53 -18.31 -16.64
C ARG A 503 13.08 -17.82 -18.03
N ILE A 504 12.87 -16.53 -18.19
CA ILE A 504 12.53 -15.91 -19.46
C ILE A 504 13.62 -16.20 -20.52
N THR A 505 13.22 -16.62 -21.72
CA THR A 505 14.18 -16.82 -22.79
C THR A 505 14.74 -15.48 -23.30
N PRO A 506 15.96 -15.44 -23.86
CA PRO A 506 16.53 -14.22 -24.45
C PRO A 506 15.62 -13.60 -25.52
N GLU A 507 14.92 -14.42 -26.31
CA GLU A 507 13.97 -13.99 -27.31
C GLU A 507 12.71 -13.37 -26.71
N ALA A 508 12.12 -14.03 -25.70
CA ALA A 508 10.97 -13.52 -24.96
C ALA A 508 11.32 -12.20 -24.25
N ARG A 509 12.53 -12.08 -23.67
CA ARG A 509 13.01 -10.85 -23.05
C ARG A 509 13.12 -9.71 -24.04
N LYS A 510 13.65 -9.96 -25.26
CA LYS A 510 13.76 -8.94 -26.32
C LYS A 510 12.39 -8.44 -26.78
N ASN A 511 11.38 -9.32 -26.78
CA ASN A 511 10.02 -9.03 -27.23
C ASN A 511 9.09 -8.58 -26.11
N LYS A 512 9.60 -8.49 -24.87
CA LYS A 512 8.83 -8.09 -23.68
C LYS A 512 8.22 -6.70 -23.88
N LYS A 513 6.90 -6.62 -23.68
CA LYS A 513 6.16 -5.36 -23.58
C LYS A 513 5.71 -5.15 -22.14
N ASN A 514 5.86 -3.93 -21.68
CA ASN A 514 5.50 -3.59 -20.30
C ASN A 514 4.03 -3.92 -20.00
N GLY A 515 3.79 -4.70 -18.94
CA GLY A 515 2.45 -5.07 -18.49
C GLY A 515 1.70 -6.09 -19.35
N GLU A 516 2.30 -6.62 -20.43
CA GLU A 516 1.72 -7.67 -21.24
C GLU A 516 2.13 -9.08 -20.73
N PRO A 517 1.28 -10.12 -20.96
CA PRO A 517 1.63 -11.50 -20.68
C PRO A 517 2.95 -11.89 -21.35
N ILE A 518 3.80 -12.55 -20.60
CA ILE A 518 5.08 -13.05 -21.09
C ILE A 518 5.29 -14.48 -20.61
N GLU A 519 5.79 -15.32 -21.48
CA GLU A 519 6.20 -16.67 -21.12
C GLU A 519 7.49 -16.62 -20.30
N GLY A 520 7.47 -17.26 -19.14
CA GLY A 520 8.57 -17.27 -18.20
C GLY A 520 8.50 -16.16 -17.14
N LEU A 521 9.38 -16.27 -16.17
CA LEU A 521 9.58 -15.34 -15.06
C LEU A 521 10.99 -14.79 -15.11
N GLU A 522 11.16 -13.47 -15.01
CA GLU A 522 12.48 -12.90 -14.75
C GLU A 522 12.86 -13.15 -13.29
N ILE A 523 13.98 -13.86 -13.09
CA ILE A 523 14.52 -14.17 -11.77
C ILE A 523 15.89 -13.50 -11.66
N TRP A 524 15.98 -12.49 -10.82
CA TRP A 524 17.19 -11.75 -10.54
C TRP A 524 17.90 -12.29 -9.29
N VAL A 525 19.19 -12.04 -9.16
CA VAL A 525 19.94 -12.26 -7.93
C VAL A 525 20.37 -10.93 -7.32
N MET A 526 20.31 -10.84 -6.00
CA MET A 526 20.86 -9.70 -5.28
C MET A 526 22.37 -9.87 -5.16
N ALA A 527 23.11 -8.99 -5.81
CA ALA A 527 24.58 -8.97 -5.76
C ALA A 527 25.02 -8.19 -4.52
N GLU A 528 25.12 -8.86 -3.42
CA GLU A 528 25.35 -8.27 -2.10
C GLU A 528 26.41 -9.02 -1.29
N ILE A 529 26.96 -10.09 -1.86
CA ILE A 529 28.05 -10.88 -1.30
C ILE A 529 29.23 -10.84 -2.29
N PRO A 530 30.48 -10.65 -1.86
CA PRO A 530 31.62 -10.63 -2.77
C PRO A 530 31.71 -11.84 -3.72
N SER A 531 31.23 -13.02 -3.29
CA SER A 531 31.17 -14.22 -4.14
C SER A 531 30.28 -14.03 -5.39
N ASN A 532 29.20 -13.23 -5.30
CA ASN A 532 28.35 -12.97 -6.47
C ASN A 532 29.10 -12.24 -7.58
N ILE A 533 30.05 -11.39 -7.20
CA ILE A 533 30.86 -10.62 -8.16
C ILE A 533 32.02 -11.46 -8.71
N LEU A 534 32.67 -12.23 -7.84
CA LEU A 534 33.79 -13.07 -8.23
C LEU A 534 33.39 -14.27 -9.09
N GLN A 535 32.12 -14.71 -9.00
CA GLN A 535 31.54 -15.80 -9.78
C GLN A 535 30.41 -15.30 -10.69
N VAL A 536 30.55 -14.08 -11.23
CA VAL A 536 29.50 -13.45 -12.05
C VAL A 536 29.14 -14.32 -13.27
N ASP A 537 30.10 -15.03 -13.86
CA ASP A 537 29.87 -15.88 -15.02
C ASP A 537 28.91 -17.03 -14.69
N GLU A 538 29.12 -17.70 -13.57
CA GLU A 538 28.32 -18.84 -13.13
C GLU A 538 26.91 -18.38 -12.67
N PHE A 539 26.83 -17.26 -11.97
CA PHE A 539 25.54 -16.67 -11.60
C PHE A 539 24.73 -16.21 -12.83
N ALA A 540 25.41 -15.70 -13.85
CA ALA A 540 24.80 -15.27 -15.11
C ALA A 540 24.15 -16.43 -15.90
N GLU A 541 24.58 -17.65 -15.70
CA GLU A 541 23.94 -18.85 -16.29
C GLU A 541 22.58 -19.18 -15.62
N ILE A 542 22.38 -18.72 -14.38
CA ILE A 542 21.21 -19.06 -13.56
C ILE A 542 20.18 -17.95 -13.56
N PHE A 543 20.61 -16.70 -13.45
CA PHE A 543 19.76 -15.53 -13.24
C PHE A 543 19.64 -14.62 -14.47
N ASP A 544 18.58 -13.81 -14.49
CA ASP A 544 18.25 -12.92 -15.61
C ASP A 544 18.81 -11.51 -15.44
N GLY A 545 19.39 -11.18 -14.30
CA GLY A 545 19.98 -9.91 -13.97
C GLY A 545 20.54 -9.85 -12.56
N PHE A 546 21.25 -8.76 -12.28
CA PHE A 546 21.87 -8.50 -10.98
C PHE A 546 21.32 -7.20 -10.40
N SER A 547 20.96 -7.22 -9.11
CA SER A 547 20.61 -6.02 -8.35
C SER A 547 21.60 -5.84 -7.21
N ILE A 548 22.38 -4.78 -7.25
CA ILE A 548 23.43 -4.52 -6.23
C ILE A 548 22.76 -4.14 -4.91
N GLY A 549 22.94 -4.97 -3.88
CA GLY A 549 22.58 -4.69 -2.49
C GLY A 549 23.76 -4.02 -1.79
N SER A 550 23.99 -2.73 -2.02
CA SER A 550 25.21 -2.05 -1.60
C SER A 550 25.46 -2.04 -0.09
N ASN A 551 24.40 -2.09 0.71
CA ASN A 551 24.52 -2.14 2.18
C ASN A 551 25.18 -3.43 2.65
N ASP A 552 24.65 -4.59 2.26
CA ASP A 552 25.21 -5.89 2.63
C ASP A 552 26.54 -6.14 1.90
N LEU A 553 26.70 -5.70 0.65
CA LEU A 553 27.97 -5.75 -0.07
C LEU A 553 29.07 -4.98 0.68
N THR A 554 28.77 -3.79 1.19
CA THR A 554 29.72 -3.00 1.98
C THR A 554 30.08 -3.71 3.28
N GLN A 555 29.07 -4.19 4.01
CA GLN A 555 29.24 -4.93 5.26
C GLN A 555 30.18 -6.14 5.07
N LEU A 556 29.89 -6.97 4.07
CA LEU A 556 30.62 -8.23 3.84
C LEU A 556 31.99 -8.00 3.21
N THR A 557 32.14 -6.97 2.39
CA THR A 557 33.44 -6.60 1.82
C THR A 557 34.40 -6.08 2.87
N LEU A 558 33.91 -5.30 3.83
CA LEU A 558 34.74 -4.71 4.88
C LEU A 558 34.80 -5.57 6.16
N GLY A 559 34.03 -6.67 6.24
CA GLY A 559 33.97 -7.55 7.40
C GLY A 559 33.44 -6.83 8.65
N LEU A 560 32.45 -5.96 8.50
CA LEU A 560 31.87 -5.20 9.61
C LEU A 560 30.40 -5.58 9.85
N ASP A 561 29.95 -5.39 11.07
CA ASP A 561 28.54 -5.43 11.43
C ASP A 561 27.99 -3.99 11.43
N ARG A 562 27.08 -3.68 10.49
CA ARG A 562 26.48 -2.35 10.34
C ARG A 562 25.59 -1.95 11.51
N ASP A 563 25.11 -2.92 12.28
CA ASP A 563 24.25 -2.69 13.45
C ASP A 563 25.10 -2.39 14.71
N SER A 564 26.41 -2.61 14.64
CA SER A 564 27.35 -2.27 15.72
C SER A 564 27.64 -0.77 15.76
N LYS A 565 27.14 -0.08 16.79
CA LYS A 565 27.36 1.36 16.98
C LYS A 565 28.84 1.77 17.04
N LEU A 566 29.72 0.84 17.40
CA LEU A 566 31.15 1.10 17.55
C LEU A 566 31.87 1.20 16.20
N ILE A 567 31.50 0.40 15.21
CA ILE A 567 32.20 0.27 13.93
C ILE A 567 31.34 0.68 12.71
N ALA A 568 30.04 0.96 12.88
CA ALA A 568 29.16 1.34 11.78
C ALA A 568 29.68 2.54 10.97
N HIS A 569 30.42 3.45 11.60
CA HIS A 569 31.03 4.61 10.95
C HIS A 569 32.09 4.25 9.87
N ILE A 570 32.63 3.05 9.88
CA ILE A 570 33.57 2.52 8.88
C ILE A 570 32.81 2.10 7.61
N GLY A 571 31.53 1.72 7.77
CA GLY A 571 30.66 1.27 6.67
C GLY A 571 30.27 2.42 5.75
N ASN A 572 30.94 2.52 4.60
CA ASN A 572 30.65 3.53 3.59
C ASN A 572 30.66 2.86 2.21
N GLU A 573 29.54 2.95 1.51
CA GLU A 573 29.35 2.36 0.17
C GLU A 573 30.31 2.97 -0.87
N ARG A 574 30.86 4.17 -0.61
CA ARG A 574 31.90 4.81 -1.44
C ARG A 574 33.32 4.26 -1.16
N ASN A 575 33.46 3.24 -0.32
CA ASN A 575 34.76 2.63 -0.11
C ASN A 575 35.33 2.05 -1.40
N LYS A 576 36.63 2.28 -1.63
CA LYS A 576 37.32 1.85 -2.87
C LYS A 576 37.23 0.34 -3.13
N ALA A 577 37.18 -0.49 -2.09
CA ALA A 577 37.01 -1.94 -2.25
C ALA A 577 35.63 -2.28 -2.80
N VAL A 578 34.58 -1.64 -2.28
CA VAL A 578 33.19 -1.80 -2.74
C VAL A 578 33.07 -1.29 -4.19
N GLN A 579 33.58 -0.09 -4.47
CA GLN A 579 33.58 0.46 -5.85
C GLN A 579 34.32 -0.44 -6.85
N LYS A 580 35.45 -1.08 -6.44
CA LYS A 580 36.15 -2.03 -7.31
C LYS A 580 35.30 -3.26 -7.64
N LEU A 581 34.59 -3.82 -6.64
CA LEU A 581 33.69 -4.95 -6.88
C LEU A 581 32.55 -4.56 -7.84
N ILE A 582 31.93 -3.41 -7.64
CA ILE A 582 30.88 -2.91 -8.56
C ILE A 582 31.45 -2.69 -9.96
N GLY A 583 32.67 -2.15 -10.08
CA GLY A 583 33.38 -1.93 -11.33
C GLY A 583 33.73 -3.23 -12.08
N ILE A 584 33.82 -4.36 -11.39
CA ILE A 584 33.97 -5.70 -11.99
C ILE A 584 32.60 -6.23 -12.44
N LEU A 585 31.57 -6.11 -11.60
CA LEU A 585 30.25 -6.71 -11.83
C LEU A 585 29.57 -6.15 -13.09
N ILE A 586 29.48 -4.81 -13.20
CA ILE A 586 28.68 -4.18 -14.27
C ILE A 586 29.17 -4.58 -15.67
N PRO A 587 30.47 -4.40 -16.02
CA PRO A 587 30.95 -4.80 -17.33
C PRO A 587 30.87 -6.32 -17.59
N ALA A 588 31.11 -7.15 -16.57
CA ALA A 588 31.03 -8.60 -16.72
C ALA A 588 29.60 -9.09 -16.99
N ALA A 589 28.61 -8.56 -16.28
CA ALA A 589 27.21 -8.87 -16.52
C ALA A 589 26.75 -8.38 -17.91
N HIS A 590 27.16 -7.18 -18.33
CA HIS A 590 26.86 -6.65 -19.66
C HIS A 590 27.48 -7.51 -20.78
N ALA A 591 28.67 -8.06 -20.58
CA ALA A 591 29.29 -8.99 -21.52
C ALA A 591 28.46 -10.27 -21.72
N LYS A 592 27.63 -10.64 -20.74
CA LYS A 592 26.65 -11.75 -20.83
C LYS A 592 25.27 -11.29 -21.31
N GLY A 593 25.09 -10.02 -21.66
CA GLY A 593 23.80 -9.46 -22.07
C GLY A 593 22.78 -9.30 -20.94
N LEU A 594 23.24 -9.27 -19.69
CA LEU A 594 22.39 -9.12 -18.51
C LEU A 594 22.40 -7.69 -18.01
N LYS A 595 21.25 -7.25 -17.47
CA LYS A 595 21.10 -5.94 -16.84
C LYS A 595 21.59 -5.93 -15.41
N VAL A 596 22.10 -4.76 -14.99
CA VAL A 596 22.53 -4.50 -13.62
C VAL A 596 21.80 -3.28 -13.08
N GLY A 597 21.11 -3.45 -11.93
CA GLY A 597 20.54 -2.37 -11.15
C GLY A 597 21.22 -2.25 -9.80
N ILE A 598 20.91 -1.17 -9.08
CA ILE A 598 21.26 -1.00 -7.67
C ILE A 598 20.03 -0.69 -6.85
N CYS A 599 19.94 -1.25 -5.64
CA CYS A 599 18.82 -1.05 -4.73
C CYS A 599 19.24 -0.75 -3.27
N GLY A 600 20.51 -0.41 -3.04
CA GLY A 600 21.00 0.08 -1.76
C GLY A 600 20.73 1.58 -1.54
N GLN A 601 21.09 2.07 -0.37
CA GLN A 601 20.85 3.47 0.01
C GLN A 601 21.84 4.46 -0.62
N GLY A 602 23.03 3.99 -1.03
CA GLY A 602 24.11 4.82 -1.49
C GLY A 602 23.75 5.91 -2.50
N PRO A 603 23.01 5.60 -3.60
CA PRO A 603 22.64 6.62 -4.58
C PRO A 603 21.63 7.65 -4.05
N SER A 604 20.83 7.31 -3.04
CA SER A 604 19.91 8.24 -2.37
C SER A 604 20.66 9.21 -1.46
N ASP A 605 21.70 8.70 -0.76
CA ASP A 605 22.42 9.45 0.26
C ASP A 605 23.62 10.23 -0.31
N PHE A 606 24.25 9.68 -1.39
CA PHE A 606 25.51 10.22 -1.94
C PHE A 606 25.40 10.45 -3.46
N PRO A 607 25.24 11.70 -3.91
CA PRO A 607 25.18 12.02 -5.34
C PRO A 607 26.41 11.58 -6.14
N ASP A 608 27.63 11.69 -5.58
CA ASP A 608 28.88 11.25 -6.20
C ASP A 608 28.93 9.73 -6.46
N PHE A 609 28.24 8.94 -5.62
CA PHE A 609 28.10 7.52 -5.86
C PHE A 609 27.16 7.22 -7.05
N GLY A 610 26.10 8.02 -7.21
CA GLY A 610 25.25 7.98 -8.40
C GLY A 610 26.04 8.31 -9.68
N GLU A 611 26.91 9.35 -9.65
CA GLU A 611 27.78 9.69 -10.77
C GLU A 611 28.74 8.55 -11.15
N PHE A 612 29.34 7.90 -10.16
CA PHE A 612 30.21 6.74 -10.35
C PHE A 612 29.46 5.60 -11.07
N LEU A 613 28.25 5.27 -10.66
CA LEU A 613 27.43 4.20 -11.25
C LEU A 613 27.05 4.51 -12.71
N VAL A 614 26.62 5.73 -12.98
CA VAL A 614 26.31 6.20 -14.35
C VAL A 614 27.57 6.15 -15.23
N GLY A 615 28.74 6.51 -14.68
CA GLY A 615 30.02 6.40 -15.35
C GLY A 615 30.34 4.97 -15.80
N LEU A 616 29.98 3.96 -15.01
CA LEU A 616 30.14 2.54 -15.34
C LEU A 616 29.06 2.02 -16.30
N GLY A 617 27.98 2.79 -16.55
CA GLY A 617 26.90 2.40 -17.46
C GLY A 617 25.84 1.54 -16.82
N ILE A 618 25.56 1.70 -15.52
CA ILE A 618 24.48 0.97 -14.84
C ILE A 618 23.13 1.15 -15.54
N ASP A 619 22.30 0.09 -15.60
CA ASP A 619 21.02 0.14 -16.29
C ASP A 619 19.92 0.84 -15.49
N SER A 620 19.91 0.62 -14.15
CA SER A 620 18.89 1.23 -13.29
C SER A 620 19.40 1.59 -11.91
N ILE A 621 18.86 2.67 -11.35
CA ILE A 621 19.14 3.13 -9.99
C ILE A 621 17.82 3.21 -9.24
N SER A 622 17.69 2.42 -8.16
CA SER A 622 16.50 2.44 -7.31
C SER A 622 16.71 3.40 -6.16
N LEU A 623 15.73 4.24 -5.92
CA LEU A 623 15.78 5.36 -4.98
C LEU A 623 14.60 5.32 -4.02
N ASN A 624 14.80 5.85 -2.84
CA ASN A 624 13.69 6.15 -1.95
C ASN A 624 12.80 7.23 -2.54
N PRO A 625 11.47 7.19 -2.33
CA PRO A 625 10.53 8.15 -2.92
C PRO A 625 10.90 9.62 -2.71
N ASP A 626 11.39 9.97 -1.52
CA ASP A 626 11.80 11.33 -1.12
C ASP A 626 13.02 11.85 -1.89
N THR A 627 13.86 10.97 -2.44
CA THR A 627 15.08 11.35 -3.16
C THR A 627 14.95 11.28 -4.68
N VAL A 628 13.90 10.66 -5.20
CA VAL A 628 13.71 10.37 -6.64
C VAL A 628 13.91 11.61 -7.51
N LEU A 629 13.26 12.72 -7.20
CA LEU A 629 13.31 13.92 -8.04
C LEU A 629 14.70 14.56 -8.05
N LYS A 630 15.27 14.75 -6.87
CA LYS A 630 16.60 15.37 -6.71
C LYS A 630 17.68 14.52 -7.36
N ALA A 631 17.65 13.21 -7.12
CA ALA A 631 18.62 12.29 -7.73
C ALA A 631 18.44 12.18 -9.26
N SER A 632 17.21 12.19 -9.77
CA SER A 632 16.94 12.18 -11.21
C SER A 632 17.55 13.39 -11.91
N ILE A 633 17.42 14.59 -11.32
CA ILE A 633 18.02 15.83 -11.86
C ILE A 633 19.55 15.71 -11.89
N ASN A 634 20.15 15.23 -10.80
CA ASN A 634 21.60 15.05 -10.70
C ASN A 634 22.11 14.02 -11.73
N ILE A 635 21.45 12.87 -11.84
CA ILE A 635 21.81 11.82 -12.79
C ILE A 635 21.71 12.35 -14.23
N LYS A 636 20.64 13.07 -14.57
CA LYS A 636 20.52 13.71 -15.89
C LYS A 636 21.68 14.67 -16.19
N ALA A 637 22.06 15.49 -15.24
CA ALA A 637 23.19 16.41 -15.40
C ALA A 637 24.52 15.66 -15.61
N VAL A 638 24.72 14.52 -14.96
CA VAL A 638 25.89 13.66 -15.16
C VAL A 638 25.88 13.05 -16.56
N GLU A 639 24.75 12.53 -17.01
CA GLU A 639 24.60 11.98 -18.39
C GLU A 639 24.92 13.03 -19.44
N ASP A 640 24.42 14.24 -19.30
CA ASP A 640 24.69 15.36 -20.20
C ASP A 640 26.18 15.72 -20.25
N LYS A 641 26.86 15.71 -19.08
CA LYS A 641 28.30 15.93 -18.97
C LYS A 641 29.12 14.81 -19.64
N LEU A 642 28.62 13.56 -19.59
CA LEU A 642 29.26 12.41 -20.22
C LEU A 642 28.90 12.24 -21.71
N GLY A 643 28.03 13.10 -22.27
CA GLY A 643 27.55 13.02 -23.64
C GLY A 643 26.65 11.80 -23.91
N ARG A 644 25.99 11.29 -22.89
CA ARG A 644 25.08 10.12 -22.91
C ARG A 644 23.63 10.51 -23.10
#